data_d7cef6131e88d732f53803629b2c1500
#
_entry.id   d7cef6131e88d732f53803629b2c1500
#
_cell.length_a   1.000
_cell.length_b   1.000
_cell.length_c   1.000
_cell.angle_alpha   90.00
_cell.angle_beta   90.00
_cell.angle_gamma   90.00
#
_symmetry.space_group_name_H-M   'P 1'
#
loop_
_entity.id
_entity.type
_entity.pdbx_description
1 polymer ?
#
loop_
_entity_poly.entity_id
_entity_poly.type
_entity_poly.pdbx_seq_one_letter_code
_entity_poly.pdbx_strand_id
1 'polypeptide(L)'
;MRKQPTGLADLLLWFGLVDDGIVLQRDGSLLAAWQYRGPDLQSATHAEMAAIARRMNRILRLGSGWMIQVDSFRSFSSGYSPEGTFPDAVTALIDRERREQFALEGSHFENEYFLALTYMPPLVASEKLTGFMMSGSDSTHSEGANAGAEALRFFKAKIRQFEDVFAAQFPVSRLKAAVTKLGDGYERVDDELLAYLRRCLTSVKGPVMQPEIPVFLNDMLSMEDLRGGTEPMMGDRHLRTLSVDAFPRSTYPGALSVLDTVPCEYRWNTRAILMDPSEAQGIIAKIGQKWKFQQRGLKDQVFKSSGGGQLNQFAMTMVSDTDGALAEATSGDVHFCYLSSSIVLEHKDRKFLENIIGEFRKVLINRGFGVRVEDINAVDAFFGTLPGNGVAQVRRVIAHTRNYVDLMPISAVWAGEKKNPSSLMPSDSPPLLYAATQGGVPYRLNLHDYDVGHTLLIGPTGAGKSVSLALFVAQWFRYPNAQVFAFDKGHSLYGLCKAAGGRFYDIGEGGLSFQPLRDIDDEAEFGWGQEWVETVLRMQKVEIGPGERNTIHRALQQLASAPRERRTLTELEANLQDEKLKAGLQPYVIDGALGGLLDSRNDGLTTARFVVCEMETLLSGSYGEATVMAVLLYLFRRMERALDGSPTLVPIDEAWLFLKHPAWRDKIQDWLKTLRKKNAVVLLATQSMADVKESPIASAILQSTATKIYLPNSEAGNEGMRQFYEYAGLNSREIELLQSATPKRDYYIVQRLGRRMISFRLGPVALAFLGVSGQKDRARIDALAAEFGNG
;
A
#
# COMPACT_ATOMS: atom_id res chain seq x y z
N MET A 1 28.66 49.01 21.52
CA MET A 1 28.88 47.99 20.45
C MET A 1 27.51 47.55 19.94
N ARG A 2 27.18 47.85 18.70
CA ARG A 2 26.00 47.23 18.07
C ARG A 2 26.28 45.70 17.98
N LYS A 3 25.44 44.85 18.61
CA LYS A 3 25.49 43.41 18.38
C LYS A 3 25.38 43.19 16.88
N GLN A 4 26.32 42.44 16.28
CA GLN A 4 26.17 42.00 14.90
C GLN A 4 24.86 41.20 14.79
N PRO A 5 24.09 41.36 13.70
CA PRO A 5 22.89 40.60 13.51
C PRO A 5 23.27 39.12 13.50
N THR A 6 22.58 38.30 14.26
CA THR A 6 22.76 36.85 14.33
C THR A 6 22.24 36.26 13.03
N GLY A 7 23.07 35.54 12.27
CA GLY A 7 22.69 34.83 11.06
C GLY A 7 21.98 33.51 11.37
N LEU A 8 21.33 32.91 10.37
CA LEU A 8 20.67 31.59 10.49
C LEU A 8 21.66 30.54 11.00
N ALA A 9 22.90 30.55 10.49
CA ALA A 9 23.96 29.61 10.88
C ALA A 9 24.26 29.66 12.40
N ASP A 10 24.17 30.84 13.00
CA ASP A 10 24.44 31.02 14.44
C ASP A 10 23.38 30.38 15.33
N LEU A 11 22.17 30.22 14.83
CA LEU A 11 21.02 29.64 15.53
C LEU A 11 20.94 28.11 15.41
N LEU A 12 21.64 27.50 14.44
CA LEU A 12 21.65 26.05 14.23
C LEU A 12 22.63 25.37 15.20
N LEU A 13 22.20 24.24 15.73
CA LEU A 13 23.01 23.42 16.63
C LEU A 13 23.91 22.40 15.90
N TRP A 14 23.60 22.07 14.64
CA TRP A 14 24.34 21.07 13.87
C TRP A 14 25.76 21.54 13.57
N PHE A 15 26.75 20.83 14.12
CA PHE A 15 28.13 21.27 14.02
C PHE A 15 28.88 20.52 12.91
N GLY A 16 28.92 19.20 12.96
CA GLY A 16 29.68 18.42 11.98
C GLY A 16 29.28 16.95 11.97
N LEU A 17 29.66 16.24 10.90
CA LEU A 17 29.58 14.80 10.82
C LEU A 17 30.76 14.18 11.57
N VAL A 18 30.49 13.29 12.53
CA VAL A 18 31.52 12.56 13.32
C VAL A 18 31.62 11.11 12.95
N ASP A 19 30.63 10.60 12.25
CA ASP A 19 30.59 9.25 11.67
C ASP A 19 29.48 9.21 10.59
N ASP A 20 29.42 8.13 9.81
CA ASP A 20 28.39 7.92 8.82
C ASP A 20 26.98 7.92 9.47
N GLY A 21 26.19 8.92 9.09
CA GLY A 21 24.85 9.17 9.65
C GLY A 21 24.83 9.56 11.12
N ILE A 22 25.91 10.20 11.66
CA ILE A 22 25.94 10.76 13.02
C ILE A 22 26.44 12.21 12.98
N VAL A 23 25.61 13.11 13.48
CA VAL A 23 25.93 14.54 13.64
C VAL A 23 26.27 14.85 15.09
N LEU A 24 27.39 15.53 15.30
CA LEU A 24 27.71 16.22 16.55
C LEU A 24 27.08 17.59 16.53
N GLN A 25 26.48 17.99 17.65
CA GLN A 25 25.92 19.31 17.85
C GLN A 25 26.84 20.24 18.65
N ARG A 26 26.60 21.55 18.61
CA ARG A 26 27.39 22.58 19.30
C ARG A 26 27.33 22.44 20.83
N ASP A 27 26.29 21.83 21.36
CA ASP A 27 26.13 21.54 22.79
C ASP A 27 26.76 20.22 23.23
N GLY A 28 27.45 19.52 22.32
CA GLY A 28 28.08 18.24 22.56
C GLY A 28 27.13 17.03 22.47
N SER A 29 25.89 17.21 22.08
CA SER A 29 24.95 16.11 21.85
C SER A 29 25.19 15.42 20.49
N LEU A 30 24.81 14.15 20.41
CA LEU A 30 24.92 13.30 19.22
C LEU A 30 23.55 13.01 18.66
N LEU A 31 23.40 13.13 17.33
CA LEU A 31 22.15 12.94 16.59
C LEU A 31 22.30 11.85 15.52
N ALA A 32 21.31 10.96 15.44
CA ALA A 32 21.10 10.05 14.32
C ALA A 32 19.61 9.99 13.97
N ALA A 33 19.28 9.64 12.71
CA ALA A 33 17.91 9.59 12.29
C ALA A 33 17.63 8.40 11.35
N TRP A 34 16.35 8.05 11.25
CA TRP A 34 15.82 6.96 10.43
C TRP A 34 14.58 7.45 9.68
N GLN A 35 14.44 6.97 8.46
CA GLN A 35 13.14 6.95 7.79
C GLN A 35 12.43 5.67 8.17
N TYR A 36 11.15 5.75 8.52
CA TYR A 36 10.36 4.58 8.86
C TYR A 36 8.97 4.64 8.22
N ARG A 37 8.30 3.51 8.22
CA ARG A 37 6.94 3.41 7.73
C ARG A 37 6.10 2.56 8.68
N GLY A 38 5.04 3.16 9.22
CA GLY A 38 4.05 2.44 10.00
C GLY A 38 3.17 1.53 9.11
N PRO A 39 2.49 0.54 9.68
CA PRO A 39 1.46 -0.21 8.98
C PRO A 39 0.27 0.70 8.63
N ASP A 40 -0.51 0.32 7.63
CA ASP A 40 -1.80 0.98 7.38
C ASP A 40 -2.81 0.51 8.44
N LEU A 41 -3.20 1.43 9.31
CA LEU A 41 -4.10 1.14 10.43
C LEU A 41 -5.59 1.43 10.12
N GLN A 42 -5.96 1.70 8.88
CA GLN A 42 -7.37 1.91 8.50
C GLN A 42 -8.23 0.69 8.85
N SER A 43 -7.66 -0.49 8.71
CA SER A 43 -8.29 -1.77 8.95
C SER A 43 -7.92 -2.41 10.29
N ALA A 44 -7.10 -1.75 11.10
CA ALA A 44 -6.69 -2.28 12.40
C ALA A 44 -7.82 -2.16 13.44
N THR A 45 -7.96 -3.19 14.24
CA THR A 45 -8.82 -3.17 15.42
C THR A 45 -8.23 -2.31 16.53
N HIS A 46 -9.05 -1.83 17.46
CA HIS A 46 -8.57 -1.11 18.64
C HIS A 46 -7.53 -1.90 19.45
N ALA A 47 -7.71 -3.22 19.55
CA ALA A 47 -6.77 -4.11 20.25
C ALA A 47 -5.40 -4.17 19.56
N GLU A 48 -5.38 -4.24 18.23
CA GLU A 48 -4.15 -4.22 17.42
C GLU A 48 -3.42 -2.88 17.53
N MET A 49 -4.15 -1.75 17.44
CA MET A 49 -3.57 -0.42 17.64
C MET A 49 -2.95 -0.27 19.04
N ALA A 50 -3.68 -0.69 20.08
CA ALA A 50 -3.18 -0.67 21.45
C ALA A 50 -1.95 -1.59 21.65
N ALA A 51 -1.88 -2.73 20.95
CA ALA A 51 -0.74 -3.63 21.00
C ALA A 51 0.51 -3.01 20.34
N ILE A 52 0.34 -2.32 19.21
CA ILE A 52 1.43 -1.58 18.55
C ILE A 52 1.93 -0.46 19.47
N ALA A 53 1.03 0.33 20.04
CA ALA A 53 1.39 1.42 20.94
C ALA A 53 2.15 0.93 22.20
N ARG A 54 1.72 -0.19 22.79
CA ARG A 54 2.44 -0.81 23.93
C ARG A 54 3.84 -1.27 23.55
N ARG A 55 4.03 -1.85 22.34
CA ARG A 55 5.35 -2.25 21.85
C ARG A 55 6.24 -1.03 21.62
N MET A 56 5.71 0.01 20.98
CA MET A 56 6.42 1.27 20.75
C MET A 56 6.84 1.91 22.06
N ASN A 57 5.96 2.03 23.04
CA ASN A 57 6.31 2.57 24.37
C ASN A 57 7.47 1.81 25.03
N ARG A 58 7.60 0.49 24.82
CA ARG A 58 8.72 -0.29 25.31
C ARG A 58 10.03 0.00 24.58
N ILE A 59 9.98 0.18 23.26
CA ILE A 59 11.14 0.50 22.42
C ILE A 59 11.73 1.85 22.80
N LEU A 60 10.88 2.82 23.15
CA LEU A 60 11.26 4.19 23.46
C LEU A 60 11.80 4.38 24.89
N ARG A 61 12.01 3.32 25.66
CA ARG A 61 12.62 3.38 27.01
C ARG A 61 14.14 3.49 26.93
N LEU A 62 14.64 4.66 26.56
CA LEU A 62 16.09 4.90 26.39
C LEU A 62 16.77 5.42 27.66
N GLY A 63 16.03 5.95 28.63
CA GLY A 63 16.55 6.57 29.83
C GLY A 63 16.75 8.08 29.71
N SER A 64 17.32 8.71 30.77
CA SER A 64 17.62 10.15 30.80
C SER A 64 18.74 10.53 29.82
N GLY A 65 18.75 11.81 29.42
CA GLY A 65 19.69 12.33 28.42
C GLY A 65 19.30 12.05 26.98
N TRP A 66 18.20 11.32 26.72
CA TRP A 66 17.70 11.07 25.39
C TRP A 66 16.52 11.97 25.03
N MET A 67 16.53 12.44 23.79
CA MET A 67 15.41 13.11 23.15
C MET A 67 15.01 12.35 21.90
N ILE A 68 13.71 12.17 21.74
CA ILE A 68 13.10 11.46 20.61
C ILE A 68 12.25 12.48 19.85
N GLN A 69 12.49 12.65 18.57
CA GLN A 69 11.67 13.49 17.69
C GLN A 69 11.15 12.66 16.53
N VAL A 70 9.90 12.87 16.19
CA VAL A 70 9.28 12.26 15.01
C VAL A 70 8.73 13.35 14.14
N ASP A 71 9.09 13.34 12.87
CA ASP A 71 8.59 14.22 11.84
C ASP A 71 7.74 13.46 10.84
N SER A 72 6.57 14.01 10.54
CA SER A 72 5.73 13.63 9.42
C SER A 72 5.78 14.76 8.40
N PHE A 73 6.31 14.48 7.22
CA PHE A 73 6.26 15.40 6.08
C PHE A 73 5.13 14.99 5.17
N ARG A 74 4.18 15.88 4.95
CA ARG A 74 3.19 15.78 3.91
C ARG A 74 3.59 16.67 2.75
N SER A 75 3.82 16.06 1.59
CA SER A 75 4.24 16.75 0.38
C SER A 75 3.41 16.36 -0.81
N PHE A 76 3.41 17.17 -1.85
CA PHE A 76 2.75 16.81 -3.12
C PHE A 76 3.28 15.48 -3.64
N SER A 77 2.35 14.62 -4.04
CA SER A 77 2.68 13.36 -4.69
C SER A 77 3.21 13.61 -6.10
N SER A 78 4.15 12.79 -6.55
CA SER A 78 4.53 12.74 -7.96
C SER A 78 3.30 12.37 -8.79
N GLY A 79 3.03 13.11 -9.85
CA GLY A 79 1.83 13.00 -10.68
C GLY A 79 1.38 11.60 -11.10
N TYR A 80 0.46 11.53 -12.03
CA TYR A 80 -0.04 10.27 -12.60
C TYR A 80 1.09 9.48 -13.29
N SER A 81 0.87 8.17 -13.49
CA SER A 81 1.80 7.28 -14.19
C SER A 81 2.25 7.85 -15.55
N PRO A 82 3.46 7.56 -16.04
CA PRO A 82 3.84 7.84 -17.43
C PRO A 82 2.83 7.27 -18.43
N GLU A 83 2.84 7.77 -19.65
CA GLU A 83 1.99 7.24 -20.71
C GLU A 83 2.31 5.77 -20.96
N GLY A 84 1.26 4.94 -21.11
CA GLY A 84 1.39 3.53 -21.43
C GLY A 84 1.51 3.29 -22.93
N THR A 85 1.86 2.06 -23.32
CA THR A 85 2.01 1.64 -24.73
C THR A 85 0.70 1.10 -25.30
N PHE A 86 -0.44 1.64 -24.92
CA PHE A 86 -1.76 1.15 -25.34
C PHE A 86 -1.83 0.87 -26.84
N PRO A 87 -2.23 -0.35 -27.27
CA PRO A 87 -2.21 -0.75 -28.67
C PRO A 87 -3.37 -0.17 -29.49
N ASP A 88 -4.40 0.35 -28.85
CA ASP A 88 -5.63 0.85 -29.45
C ASP A 88 -6.08 2.18 -28.87
N ALA A 89 -6.90 2.91 -29.63
CA ALA A 89 -7.36 4.23 -29.25
C ALA A 89 -8.31 4.22 -28.04
N VAL A 90 -9.06 3.13 -27.82
CA VAL A 90 -10.09 3.05 -26.77
C VAL A 90 -9.46 2.86 -25.41
N THR A 91 -8.54 1.91 -25.27
CA THR A 91 -7.82 1.71 -24.00
C THR A 91 -6.95 2.92 -23.65
N ALA A 92 -6.35 3.57 -24.67
CA ALA A 92 -5.64 4.84 -24.49
C ALA A 92 -6.58 5.98 -24.04
N LEU A 93 -7.78 6.06 -24.60
CA LEU A 93 -8.79 7.08 -24.25
C LEU A 93 -9.27 6.91 -22.81
N ILE A 94 -9.51 5.67 -22.38
CA ILE A 94 -9.88 5.35 -20.99
C ILE A 94 -8.77 5.80 -20.03
N ASP A 95 -7.51 5.54 -20.34
CA ASP A 95 -6.38 5.99 -19.48
C ASP A 95 -6.24 7.52 -19.48
N ARG A 96 -6.49 8.18 -20.63
CA ARG A 96 -6.47 9.65 -20.74
C ARG A 96 -7.54 10.27 -19.84
N GLU A 97 -8.79 9.78 -19.88
CA GLU A 97 -9.85 10.27 -19.01
C GLU A 97 -9.46 10.13 -17.53
N ARG A 98 -8.88 8.98 -17.15
CA ARG A 98 -8.43 8.76 -15.78
C ARG A 98 -7.31 9.71 -15.38
N ARG A 99 -6.39 10.02 -16.29
CA ARG A 99 -5.31 11.00 -16.09
C ARG A 99 -5.87 12.41 -15.90
N GLU A 100 -6.84 12.80 -16.72
CA GLU A 100 -7.53 14.10 -16.63
C GLU A 100 -8.31 14.21 -15.31
N GLN A 101 -9.02 13.16 -14.91
CA GLN A 101 -9.70 13.12 -13.62
C GLN A 101 -8.73 13.24 -12.44
N PHE A 102 -7.62 12.53 -12.50
CA PHE A 102 -6.58 12.65 -11.47
C PHE A 102 -6.05 14.08 -11.37
N ALA A 103 -5.84 14.74 -12.49
CA ALA A 103 -5.42 16.14 -12.51
C ALA A 103 -6.52 17.09 -12.00
N LEU A 104 -7.80 16.84 -12.33
CA LEU A 104 -8.94 17.64 -11.89
C LEU A 104 -9.27 17.46 -10.40
N GLU A 105 -8.97 16.30 -9.80
CA GLU A 105 -9.14 16.05 -8.36
C GLU A 105 -8.27 16.98 -7.50
N GLY A 106 -7.32 17.69 -8.11
CA GLY A 106 -6.47 18.67 -7.47
C GLY A 106 -5.20 18.07 -6.88
N SER A 107 -4.76 18.61 -5.74
CA SER A 107 -3.49 18.24 -5.14
C SER A 107 -3.56 16.87 -4.44
N HIS A 108 -2.69 15.97 -4.84
CA HIS A 108 -2.47 14.69 -4.17
C HIS A 108 -1.25 14.77 -3.26
N PHE A 109 -1.31 14.13 -2.11
CA PHE A 109 -0.27 14.22 -1.09
C PHE A 109 0.22 12.84 -0.66
N GLU A 110 1.50 12.77 -0.31
CA GLU A 110 2.12 11.60 0.32
C GLU A 110 2.81 11.99 1.61
N ASN A 111 2.81 11.07 2.58
CA ASN A 111 3.46 11.28 3.86
C ASN A 111 4.75 10.47 3.94
N GLU A 112 5.79 11.09 4.49
CA GLU A 112 7.05 10.45 4.83
C GLU A 112 7.34 10.69 6.31
N TYR A 113 7.77 9.63 7.01
CA TYR A 113 7.99 9.68 8.45
C TYR A 113 9.46 9.47 8.79
N PHE A 114 9.96 10.32 9.68
CA PHE A 114 11.33 10.27 10.15
C PHE A 114 11.34 10.26 11.67
N LEU A 115 12.27 9.51 12.24
CA LEU A 115 12.54 9.47 13.68
C LEU A 115 13.99 9.89 13.91
N ALA A 116 14.21 10.87 14.76
CA ALA A 116 15.53 11.32 15.17
C ALA A 116 15.73 11.04 16.66
N LEU A 117 16.87 10.46 17.00
CA LEU A 117 17.36 10.27 18.37
C LEU A 117 18.51 11.22 18.63
N THR A 118 18.41 11.96 19.71
CA THR A 118 19.49 12.82 20.20
C THR A 118 19.88 12.37 21.60
N TYR A 119 21.18 12.26 21.85
CA TYR A 119 21.72 11.89 23.12
C TYR A 119 22.64 13.03 23.65
N MET A 120 22.33 13.52 24.83
CA MET A 120 23.16 14.45 25.56
C MET A 120 24.05 13.69 26.52
N PRO A 121 25.37 13.58 26.28
CA PRO A 121 26.29 12.95 27.22
C PRO A 121 26.40 13.77 28.52
N PRO A 122 26.89 13.19 29.62
CA PRO A 122 27.20 13.92 30.81
C PRO A 122 28.15 15.10 30.56
N LEU A 123 27.99 16.21 31.28
CA LEU A 123 28.66 17.50 31.02
C LEU A 123 30.16 17.39 30.73
N VAL A 124 30.89 16.59 31.51
CA VAL A 124 32.35 16.38 31.32
C VAL A 124 32.68 15.78 29.95
N ALA A 125 31.81 14.91 29.41
CA ALA A 125 32.03 14.29 28.12
C ALA A 125 31.60 15.22 26.94
N SER A 126 30.59 16.07 27.13
CA SER A 126 30.10 16.99 26.11
C SER A 126 31.07 18.14 25.83
N GLU A 127 31.67 18.74 26.88
CA GLU A 127 32.68 19.78 26.73
C GLU A 127 33.93 19.27 26.00
N LYS A 128 34.28 18.00 26.23
CA LYS A 128 35.48 17.37 25.63
C LYS A 128 35.22 16.94 24.17
N LEU A 129 33.98 16.56 23.79
CA LEU A 129 33.61 16.28 22.43
C LEU A 129 33.69 17.52 21.52
N THR A 130 33.21 18.67 22.01
CA THR A 130 33.30 19.95 21.28
C THR A 130 34.74 20.46 21.18
N GLY A 131 35.55 20.30 22.25
CA GLY A 131 36.95 20.67 22.27
C GLY A 131 37.84 19.86 21.30
N PHE A 132 37.54 18.57 21.11
CA PHE A 132 38.25 17.68 20.21
C PHE A 132 38.16 18.09 18.74
N MET A 133 37.03 18.61 18.31
CA MET A 133 36.85 19.06 16.94
C MET A 133 37.37 20.49 16.66
N MET A 134 37.50 21.30 17.70
CA MET A 134 38.02 22.68 17.56
C MET A 134 39.55 22.77 17.60
N SER A 135 40.21 21.85 18.30
CA SER A 135 41.67 21.77 18.33
C SER A 135 42.15 20.74 17.32
N GLY A 136 42.65 21.17 16.16
CA GLY A 136 43.31 20.29 15.21
C GLY A 136 44.34 19.39 15.93
N SER A 137 44.75 18.30 15.27
CA SER A 137 45.46 17.12 15.75
C SER A 137 46.72 17.24 16.67
N ASP A 138 47.01 18.40 17.25
CA ASP A 138 48.25 18.65 17.98
C ASP A 138 48.16 18.80 19.51
N SER A 139 47.03 18.50 20.15
CA SER A 139 46.93 18.57 21.60
C SER A 139 47.02 17.18 22.26
N THR A 140 48.14 16.93 22.92
CA THR A 140 48.48 15.76 23.77
C THR A 140 47.70 15.71 25.10
N HIS A 141 46.36 15.76 25.07
CA HIS A 141 45.55 15.49 26.25
C HIS A 141 44.75 14.19 26.09
N SER A 142 45.40 13.08 26.42
CA SER A 142 44.88 11.70 26.23
C SER A 142 43.55 11.40 26.92
N GLU A 143 43.24 12.08 28.02
CA GLU A 143 42.00 11.81 28.79
C GLU A 143 40.75 12.42 28.16
N GLY A 144 40.88 13.54 27.45
CA GLY A 144 39.73 14.20 26.77
C GLY A 144 39.29 13.50 25.52
N ALA A 145 40.22 13.04 24.73
CA ALA A 145 39.96 12.25 23.53
C ALA A 145 39.26 10.91 23.84
N ASN A 146 39.61 10.29 24.97
CA ASN A 146 38.99 9.05 25.43
C ASN A 146 37.53 9.20 25.83
N ALA A 147 37.12 10.27 26.52
CA ALA A 147 35.74 10.46 26.96
C ALA A 147 34.78 10.76 25.78
N GLY A 148 35.24 11.53 24.79
CA GLY A 148 34.48 11.77 23.57
C GLY A 148 34.31 10.50 22.72
N ALA A 149 35.38 9.75 22.54
CA ALA A 149 35.33 8.47 21.84
C ALA A 149 34.47 7.43 22.56
N GLU A 150 34.44 7.48 23.91
CA GLU A 150 33.59 6.60 24.73
C GLU A 150 32.10 6.97 24.57
N ALA A 151 31.74 8.26 24.60
CA ALA A 151 30.37 8.74 24.35
C ALA A 151 29.88 8.37 22.97
N LEU A 152 30.72 8.50 21.94
CA LEU A 152 30.39 8.09 20.57
C LEU A 152 30.21 6.56 20.48
N ARG A 153 31.09 5.78 21.13
CA ARG A 153 30.95 4.30 21.18
C ARG A 153 29.64 3.89 21.87
N PHE A 154 29.32 4.50 22.98
CA PHE A 154 28.06 4.28 23.70
C PHE A 154 26.86 4.61 22.84
N PHE A 155 26.86 5.78 22.20
CA PHE A 155 25.81 6.21 21.29
C PHE A 155 25.63 5.21 20.14
N LYS A 156 26.72 4.80 19.47
CA LYS A 156 26.70 3.82 18.37
C LYS A 156 26.12 2.47 18.81
N ALA A 157 26.46 2.00 19.99
CA ALA A 157 25.92 0.75 20.54
C ALA A 157 24.41 0.87 20.81
N LYS A 158 23.96 1.99 21.38
CA LYS A 158 22.56 2.24 21.71
C LYS A 158 21.69 2.41 20.49
N ILE A 159 22.14 3.16 19.47
CA ILE A 159 21.35 3.32 18.23
C ILE A 159 21.25 2.01 17.45
N ARG A 160 22.28 1.14 17.44
CA ARG A 160 22.17 -0.21 16.85
C ARG A 160 21.13 -1.05 17.59
N GLN A 161 21.19 -1.09 18.91
CA GLN A 161 20.18 -1.80 19.70
C GLN A 161 18.76 -1.28 19.45
N PHE A 162 18.59 0.04 19.34
CA PHE A 162 17.32 0.65 19.02
C PHE A 162 16.86 0.24 17.62
N GLU A 163 17.73 0.32 16.61
CA GLU A 163 17.45 -0.03 15.23
C GLU A 163 16.96 -1.47 15.11
N ASP A 164 17.66 -2.42 15.74
CA ASP A 164 17.28 -3.85 15.73
C ASP A 164 15.86 -4.09 16.27
N VAL A 165 15.53 -3.45 17.39
CA VAL A 165 14.22 -3.60 18.04
C VAL A 165 13.12 -2.85 17.27
N PHE A 166 13.44 -1.68 16.70
CA PHE A 166 12.50 -0.88 15.92
C PHE A 166 12.21 -1.52 14.56
N ALA A 167 13.21 -2.09 13.90
CA ALA A 167 13.09 -2.84 12.65
C ALA A 167 12.19 -4.08 12.78
N ALA A 168 12.10 -4.67 13.96
CA ALA A 168 11.18 -5.77 14.24
C ALA A 168 9.69 -5.34 14.22
N GLN A 169 9.40 -4.03 14.28
CA GLN A 169 8.03 -3.49 14.29
C GLN A 169 7.66 -2.78 13.00
N PHE A 170 8.59 -2.03 12.42
CA PHE A 170 8.38 -1.20 11.24
C PHE A 170 9.50 -1.40 10.23
N PRO A 171 9.21 -1.34 8.92
CA PRO A 171 10.23 -1.09 7.92
C PRO A 171 10.96 0.22 8.27
N VAL A 172 12.27 0.13 8.45
CA VAL A 172 13.11 1.25 8.86
C VAL A 172 14.41 1.27 8.05
N SER A 173 14.86 2.46 7.69
CA SER A 173 16.15 2.70 7.04
C SER A 173 16.87 3.81 7.79
N ARG A 174 18.09 3.56 8.24
CA ARG A 174 18.94 4.59 8.85
C ARG A 174 19.41 5.54 7.78
N LEU A 175 19.32 6.84 8.05
CA LEU A 175 19.79 7.89 7.15
C LEU A 175 21.32 7.97 7.21
N LYS A 176 21.95 7.69 6.08
CA LYS A 176 23.41 7.60 5.91
C LYS A 176 23.82 8.15 4.55
N ALA A 177 25.12 8.15 4.30
CA ALA A 177 25.65 8.35 2.98
C ALA A 177 25.23 7.21 2.03
N ALA A 178 24.78 7.56 0.84
CA ALA A 178 24.37 6.63 -0.21
C ALA A 178 25.07 6.98 -1.52
N VAL A 179 25.61 5.96 -2.19
CA VAL A 179 26.27 6.14 -3.51
C VAL A 179 25.19 6.11 -4.58
N THR A 180 25.07 7.22 -5.32
CA THR A 180 24.18 7.34 -6.47
C THR A 180 25.00 7.25 -7.75
N LYS A 181 24.71 6.25 -8.60
CA LYS A 181 25.35 6.12 -9.94
C LYS A 181 24.65 7.06 -10.92
N LEU A 182 25.43 7.94 -11.54
CA LEU A 182 24.98 8.83 -12.60
C LEU A 182 25.21 8.16 -13.97
N GLY A 183 24.40 8.54 -14.99
CA GLY A 183 24.35 7.86 -16.29
C GLY A 183 25.68 7.75 -17.06
N ASP A 184 26.68 8.56 -16.74
CA ASP A 184 28.00 8.59 -17.40
C ASP A 184 29.07 7.81 -16.62
N GLY A 185 28.70 6.93 -15.69
CA GLY A 185 29.65 6.16 -14.88
C GLY A 185 30.24 6.93 -13.69
N TYR A 186 29.83 8.17 -13.48
CA TYR A 186 30.19 8.94 -12.29
C TYR A 186 29.37 8.49 -11.09
N GLU A 187 30.04 8.39 -9.95
CA GLU A 187 29.40 8.11 -8.65
C GLU A 187 29.33 9.40 -7.85
N ARG A 188 28.15 9.68 -7.27
CA ARG A 188 27.95 10.79 -6.36
C ARG A 188 27.54 10.21 -5.01
N VAL A 189 28.17 10.70 -3.95
CA VAL A 189 27.79 10.33 -2.58
C VAL A 189 26.83 11.38 -2.05
N ASP A 190 25.59 11.01 -1.85
CA ASP A 190 24.56 11.85 -1.24
C ASP A 190 24.34 11.41 0.21
N ASP A 191 24.22 12.37 1.13
CA ASP A 191 23.97 12.10 2.54
C ASP A 191 22.47 12.30 2.87
N GLU A 192 21.79 11.22 3.20
CA GLU A 192 20.36 11.22 3.49
C GLU A 192 20.04 11.95 4.81
N LEU A 193 20.95 11.91 5.81
CA LEU A 193 20.76 12.62 7.05
C LEU A 193 20.83 14.13 6.83
N LEU A 194 21.82 14.61 6.08
CA LEU A 194 21.93 16.03 5.72
C LEU A 194 20.74 16.51 4.87
N ALA A 195 20.25 15.65 3.97
CA ALA A 195 19.04 15.95 3.19
C ALA A 195 17.80 16.10 4.10
N TYR A 196 17.64 15.24 5.10
CA TYR A 196 16.58 15.34 6.10
C TYR A 196 16.70 16.62 6.94
N LEU A 197 17.89 16.94 7.45
CA LEU A 197 18.13 18.16 8.25
C LEU A 197 17.82 19.43 7.44
N ARG A 198 18.29 19.51 6.19
CA ARG A 198 17.96 20.62 5.30
C ARG A 198 16.45 20.71 5.07
N ARG A 199 15.80 19.60 4.83
CA ARG A 199 14.34 19.57 4.63
C ARG A 199 13.57 20.04 5.87
N CYS A 200 14.04 19.71 7.08
CA CYS A 200 13.45 20.23 8.31
C CYS A 200 13.59 21.76 8.42
N LEU A 201 14.67 22.32 7.89
CA LEU A 201 14.96 23.74 7.94
C LEU A 201 14.24 24.54 6.86
N THR A 202 14.23 24.05 5.62
CA THR A 202 13.83 24.83 4.44
C THR A 202 12.63 24.22 3.70
N SER A 203 12.07 23.09 4.15
CA SER A 203 11.04 22.30 3.46
C SER A 203 11.44 21.82 2.05
N VAL A 204 12.66 22.09 1.59
CA VAL A 204 13.15 21.70 0.27
C VAL A 204 13.54 20.22 0.27
N LYS A 205 12.86 19.44 -0.56
CA LYS A 205 13.17 18.02 -0.79
C LYS A 205 14.22 17.90 -1.90
N GLY A 206 15.26 17.12 -1.64
CA GLY A 206 16.28 16.79 -2.65
C GLY A 206 17.56 16.26 -2.01
N PRO A 207 18.48 15.72 -2.82
CA PRO A 207 19.73 15.17 -2.33
C PRO A 207 20.64 16.30 -1.80
N VAL A 208 21.47 15.97 -0.82
CA VAL A 208 22.57 16.80 -0.33
C VAL A 208 23.84 16.01 -0.47
N MET A 209 24.81 16.55 -1.19
CA MET A 209 26.10 15.91 -1.38
C MET A 209 26.86 15.82 -0.06
N GLN A 210 27.41 14.66 0.24
CA GLN A 210 28.27 14.51 1.40
C GLN A 210 29.56 15.35 1.19
N PRO A 211 29.95 16.18 2.16
CA PRO A 211 31.18 16.94 2.05
C PRO A 211 32.41 16.02 2.11
N GLU A 212 33.33 16.17 1.18
CA GLU A 212 34.58 15.39 1.13
C GLU A 212 35.58 15.76 2.23
N ILE A 213 35.45 16.97 2.74
CA ILE A 213 36.27 17.49 3.85
C ILE A 213 35.37 17.90 5.03
N PRO A 214 35.86 17.88 6.26
CA PRO A 214 35.07 18.35 7.38
C PRO A 214 34.63 19.81 7.20
N VAL A 215 33.32 20.07 7.24
CA VAL A 215 32.71 21.39 7.14
C VAL A 215 31.77 21.62 8.31
N PHE A 216 31.55 22.88 8.64
CA PHE A 216 30.51 23.24 9.60
C PHE A 216 29.14 23.12 8.99
N LEU A 217 28.34 22.18 9.49
CA LEU A 217 27.01 21.87 8.92
C LEU A 217 26.03 23.05 9.07
N ASN A 218 26.14 23.82 10.13
CA ASN A 218 25.33 25.03 10.32
C ASN A 218 25.53 26.03 9.17
N ASP A 219 26.75 26.21 8.68
CA ASP A 219 27.05 27.09 7.53
C ASP A 219 26.59 26.46 6.22
N MET A 220 26.89 25.18 6.03
CA MET A 220 26.54 24.44 4.83
C MET A 220 25.02 24.34 4.60
N LEU A 221 24.22 24.20 5.66
CA LEU A 221 22.76 24.00 5.56
C LEU A 221 21.96 25.30 5.61
N SER A 222 22.57 26.42 6.04
CA SER A 222 21.93 27.74 6.17
C SER A 222 21.95 28.55 4.86
N MET A 223 21.50 27.95 3.76
CA MET A 223 21.55 28.58 2.43
C MET A 223 20.41 29.57 2.16
N GLU A 224 19.37 29.62 3.01
CA GLU A 224 18.25 30.54 2.87
C GLU A 224 18.26 31.59 3.96
N ASP A 225 17.76 32.80 3.64
CA ASP A 225 17.64 33.87 4.61
C ASP A 225 16.43 33.66 5.54
N LEU A 226 16.65 33.68 6.85
CA LEU A 226 15.59 33.73 7.85
C LEU A 226 15.32 35.19 8.26
N ARG A 227 14.14 35.69 8.02
CA ARG A 227 13.61 36.94 8.56
C ARG A 227 12.79 36.62 9.79
N GLY A 228 13.26 37.03 10.96
CA GLY A 228 12.57 36.85 12.25
C GLY A 228 11.37 37.76 12.42
N GLY A 229 10.80 37.75 13.62
CA GLY A 229 9.63 38.56 14.02
C GLY A 229 8.42 37.68 14.35
N THR A 230 7.26 38.31 14.47
CA THR A 230 5.99 37.60 14.78
C THR A 230 5.45 36.81 13.58
N GLU A 231 5.90 37.16 12.39
CA GLU A 231 5.58 36.50 11.14
C GLU A 231 6.88 36.15 10.40
N PRO A 232 7.63 35.13 10.83
CA PRO A 232 8.91 34.84 10.23
C PRO A 232 8.75 34.36 8.78
N MET A 233 9.81 34.54 8.00
CA MET A 233 9.92 34.09 6.63
C MET A 233 11.21 33.30 6.44
N MET A 234 11.14 32.20 5.67
CA MET A 234 12.28 31.46 5.18
C MET A 234 12.41 31.71 3.67
N GLY A 235 13.45 32.41 3.25
CA GLY A 235 13.55 32.91 1.89
C GLY A 235 12.37 33.80 1.50
N ASP A 236 11.58 33.38 0.51
CA ASP A 236 10.38 34.06 0.02
C ASP A 236 9.06 33.46 0.56
N ARG A 237 9.13 32.50 1.50
CA ARG A 237 7.96 31.81 2.07
C ARG A 237 7.66 32.30 3.48
N HIS A 238 6.38 32.60 3.74
CA HIS A 238 5.86 32.84 5.07
C HIS A 238 5.90 31.56 5.89
N LEU A 239 6.43 31.62 7.10
CA LEU A 239 6.55 30.50 8.03
C LEU A 239 5.56 30.66 9.17
N ARG A 240 4.82 29.62 9.51
CA ARG A 240 3.92 29.57 10.67
C ARG A 240 4.10 28.27 11.44
N THR A 241 4.21 28.42 12.74
CA THR A 241 4.27 27.25 13.66
C THR A 241 3.02 27.24 14.54
N LEU A 242 2.30 26.14 14.49
CA LEU A 242 1.16 25.88 15.36
C LEU A 242 1.60 24.91 16.46
N SER A 243 1.53 25.33 17.71
CA SER A 243 1.83 24.46 18.85
C SER A 243 0.55 23.90 19.46
N VAL A 244 0.54 22.59 19.75
CA VAL A 244 -0.51 21.97 20.56
C VAL A 244 -0.24 22.31 22.03
N ASP A 245 -1.10 23.13 22.65
CA ASP A 245 -0.92 23.65 24.00
C ASP A 245 -1.94 23.10 25.02
N ALA A 246 -2.99 22.41 24.53
CA ALA A 246 -3.94 21.70 25.38
C ALA A 246 -4.27 20.32 24.78
N PHE A 247 -4.47 19.34 25.66
CA PHE A 247 -4.68 17.95 25.30
C PHE A 247 -6.03 17.45 25.83
N PRO A 248 -6.71 16.50 25.11
CA PRO A 248 -7.91 15.86 25.63
C PRO A 248 -7.60 15.03 26.89
N ARG A 249 -8.63 14.69 27.66
CA ARG A 249 -8.48 13.88 28.89
C ARG A 249 -7.83 12.53 28.66
N SER A 250 -8.04 11.94 27.49
CA SER A 250 -7.43 10.68 27.08
C SER A 250 -6.95 10.79 25.63
N THR A 251 -5.83 10.21 25.35
CA THR A 251 -5.28 10.06 23.99
C THR A 251 -5.43 8.62 23.52
N TYR A 252 -5.30 8.40 22.24
CA TYR A 252 -5.34 7.10 21.61
C TYR A 252 -4.33 7.04 20.45
N PRO A 253 -3.85 5.85 20.10
CA PRO A 253 -2.85 5.71 19.04
C PRO A 253 -3.33 6.30 17.70
N GLY A 254 -2.51 7.20 17.12
CA GLY A 254 -2.85 7.89 15.87
C GLY A 254 -3.86 9.05 16.05
N ALA A 255 -3.97 9.64 17.24
CA ALA A 255 -4.89 10.75 17.52
C ALA A 255 -4.73 11.94 16.55
N LEU A 256 -3.53 12.19 16.06
CA LEU A 256 -3.21 13.28 15.14
C LEU A 256 -3.20 12.87 13.65
N SER A 257 -3.51 11.62 13.30
CA SER A 257 -3.62 11.22 11.88
C SER A 257 -4.75 11.93 11.12
N VAL A 258 -5.66 12.59 11.85
CA VAL A 258 -6.68 13.47 11.27
C VAL A 258 -6.07 14.67 10.51
N LEU A 259 -4.82 15.06 10.79
CA LEU A 259 -4.10 16.09 10.05
C LEU A 259 -3.96 15.77 8.56
N ASP A 260 -3.94 14.48 8.20
CA ASP A 260 -3.88 14.01 6.80
C ASP A 260 -5.13 14.36 5.98
N THR A 261 -6.20 14.83 6.61
CA THR A 261 -7.39 15.30 5.91
C THR A 261 -7.27 16.74 5.38
N VAL A 262 -6.28 17.51 5.87
CA VAL A 262 -6.08 18.89 5.42
C VAL A 262 -5.29 18.89 4.10
N PRO A 263 -5.80 19.53 3.03
CA PRO A 263 -5.21 19.44 1.69
C PRO A 263 -4.09 20.46 1.48
N CYS A 264 -2.99 20.32 2.21
CA CYS A 264 -1.80 21.16 2.04
C CYS A 264 -0.52 20.40 2.40
N GLU A 265 0.62 20.97 2.02
CA GLU A 265 1.92 20.54 2.51
C GLU A 265 2.16 21.05 3.92
N TYR A 266 2.71 20.19 4.78
CA TYR A 266 3.08 20.55 6.14
C TYR A 266 4.16 19.61 6.69
N ARG A 267 4.82 20.05 7.77
CA ARG A 267 5.63 19.19 8.63
C ARG A 267 5.01 19.15 10.03
N TRP A 268 4.69 17.98 10.52
CA TRP A 268 4.23 17.76 11.88
C TRP A 268 5.36 17.10 12.68
N ASN A 269 5.81 17.79 13.73
CA ASN A 269 6.85 17.33 14.65
C ASN A 269 6.24 17.01 16.01
N THR A 270 6.55 15.82 16.55
CA THR A 270 6.26 15.45 17.93
C THR A 270 7.55 15.06 18.63
N ARG A 271 7.82 15.66 19.80
CA ARG A 271 9.06 15.53 20.51
C ARG A 271 8.85 15.11 21.95
N ALA A 272 9.69 14.19 22.44
CA ALA A 272 9.79 13.78 23.83
C ALA A 272 11.23 13.93 24.33
N ILE A 273 11.45 14.71 25.39
CA ILE A 273 12.69 14.71 26.14
C ILE A 273 12.46 13.83 27.36
N LEU A 274 13.18 12.71 27.43
CA LEU A 274 12.98 11.73 28.48
C LEU A 274 13.53 12.23 29.81
N MET A 275 12.73 12.09 30.87
CA MET A 275 13.06 12.54 32.21
C MET A 275 13.73 11.43 33.00
N ASP A 276 14.59 11.83 33.93
CA ASP A 276 15.05 10.93 34.96
C ASP A 276 13.87 10.54 35.89
N PRO A 277 13.73 9.27 36.31
CA PRO A 277 12.66 8.85 37.19
C PRO A 277 12.54 9.68 38.49
N SER A 278 13.67 10.08 39.08
CA SER A 278 13.68 10.90 40.30
C SER A 278 13.23 12.32 40.05
N GLU A 279 13.61 12.91 38.91
CA GLU A 279 13.12 14.21 38.44
C GLU A 279 11.61 14.19 38.22
N ALA A 280 11.12 13.16 37.51
CA ALA A 280 9.69 12.99 37.23
C ALA A 280 8.87 12.89 38.53
N GLN A 281 9.29 12.03 39.48
CA GLN A 281 8.64 11.90 40.78
C GLN A 281 8.62 13.23 41.54
N GLY A 282 9.75 13.94 41.57
CA GLY A 282 9.87 15.24 42.24
C GLY A 282 8.91 16.31 41.67
N ILE A 283 8.77 16.36 40.36
CA ILE A 283 7.88 17.33 39.69
C ILE A 283 6.40 16.93 39.88
N ILE A 284 6.05 15.66 39.72
CA ILE A 284 4.68 15.15 39.91
C ILE A 284 4.23 15.39 41.34
N ALA A 285 5.11 15.12 42.33
CA ALA A 285 4.84 15.38 43.75
C ALA A 285 4.56 16.89 44.01
N LYS A 286 5.36 17.79 43.43
CA LYS A 286 5.12 19.23 43.52
C LYS A 286 3.76 19.65 42.93
N ILE A 287 3.39 19.09 41.78
CA ILE A 287 2.09 19.34 41.16
C ILE A 287 0.95 18.82 42.05
N GLY A 288 1.09 17.61 42.60
CA GLY A 288 0.13 17.03 43.55
C GLY A 288 -0.04 17.89 44.81
N GLN A 289 1.05 18.40 45.39
CA GLN A 289 0.98 19.32 46.52
C GLN A 289 0.23 20.61 46.17
N LYS A 290 0.48 21.20 44.99
CA LYS A 290 -0.23 22.39 44.52
C LYS A 290 -1.74 22.15 44.46
N TRP A 291 -2.19 21.02 43.94
CA TRP A 291 -3.59 20.65 43.86
C TRP A 291 -4.17 20.32 45.25
N LYS A 292 -3.41 19.69 46.16
CA LYS A 292 -3.82 19.45 47.55
C LYS A 292 -4.11 20.76 48.28
N PHE A 293 -3.30 21.80 48.03
CA PHE A 293 -3.59 23.15 48.57
C PHE A 293 -4.85 23.77 47.98
N GLN A 294 -5.20 23.51 46.76
CA GLN A 294 -6.42 24.04 46.10
C GLN A 294 -7.71 23.24 46.42
N GLN A 295 -7.62 22.13 47.11
CA GLN A 295 -8.80 21.35 47.54
C GLN A 295 -9.63 22.13 48.56
N ARG A 296 -9.06 22.95 49.39
CA ARG A 296 -9.73 23.78 50.36
C ARG A 296 -9.65 25.25 49.96
N GLY A 297 -10.74 25.96 49.98
CA GLY A 297 -10.77 27.40 49.69
C GLY A 297 -9.81 28.19 50.61
N LEU A 298 -9.20 29.30 50.11
CA LEU A 298 -8.31 30.14 50.86
C LEU A 298 -8.90 30.62 52.20
N LYS A 299 -10.22 30.81 52.32
CA LYS A 299 -10.94 31.18 53.52
C LYS A 299 -10.94 30.09 54.59
N ASP A 300 -11.04 28.82 54.17
CA ASP A 300 -11.03 27.68 55.09
C ASP A 300 -9.64 27.33 55.60
N GLN A 301 -8.60 27.78 54.91
CA GLN A 301 -7.19 27.60 55.34
C GLN A 301 -6.80 28.62 56.42
N VAL A 302 -7.40 29.82 56.38
CA VAL A 302 -7.07 30.93 57.33
C VAL A 302 -7.95 30.88 58.58
N PHE A 303 -9.24 30.49 58.42
CA PHE A 303 -10.17 30.36 59.51
C PHE A 303 -10.45 28.87 59.75
N LYS A 304 -9.91 28.28 60.82
CA LYS A 304 -10.27 26.94 61.25
C LYS A 304 -11.72 26.91 61.77
N SER A 305 -12.72 27.21 60.89
CA SER A 305 -14.14 27.10 61.26
C SER A 305 -14.62 25.71 60.91
N SER A 306 -15.16 25.04 61.92
CA SER A 306 -15.82 23.71 61.88
C SER A 306 -17.18 23.77 61.16
N GLY A 307 -17.19 24.09 59.89
CA GLY A 307 -18.40 24.10 59.05
C GLY A 307 -18.05 23.92 57.59
N GLY A 308 -18.44 22.80 57.09
CA GLY A 308 -18.52 22.27 55.72
C GLY A 308 -18.16 23.23 54.54
N GLY A 309 -16.90 23.49 54.35
CA GLY A 309 -16.42 24.18 53.13
C GLY A 309 -16.65 23.27 51.91
N GLN A 310 -17.17 23.83 50.82
CA GLN A 310 -17.32 23.12 49.56
C GLN A 310 -15.93 22.68 49.05
N LEU A 311 -15.68 21.40 49.06
CA LEU A 311 -14.48 20.80 48.49
C LEU A 311 -14.49 21.04 46.98
N ASN A 312 -13.39 21.57 46.44
CA ASN A 312 -13.21 21.70 45.00
C ASN A 312 -13.06 20.32 44.36
N GLN A 313 -14.17 19.83 43.79
CA GLN A 313 -14.23 18.49 43.18
C GLN A 313 -13.23 18.31 42.03
N PHE A 314 -12.93 19.36 41.28
CA PHE A 314 -11.90 19.37 40.25
C PHE A 314 -10.48 19.18 40.86
N ALA A 315 -10.16 19.89 41.92
CA ALA A 315 -8.88 19.73 42.61
C ALA A 315 -8.73 18.33 43.22
N MET A 316 -9.81 17.70 43.68
CA MET A 316 -9.77 16.32 44.16
C MET A 316 -9.45 15.33 43.04
N THR A 317 -10.09 15.50 41.89
CA THR A 317 -9.76 14.66 40.70
C THR A 317 -8.30 14.81 40.31
N MET A 318 -7.79 16.04 40.28
CA MET A 318 -6.38 16.30 39.93
C MET A 318 -5.39 15.73 40.97
N VAL A 319 -5.75 15.67 42.24
CA VAL A 319 -4.93 14.99 43.26
C VAL A 319 -4.92 13.49 43.01
N SER A 320 -6.09 12.88 42.76
CA SER A 320 -6.16 11.44 42.43
C SER A 320 -5.33 11.10 41.19
N ASP A 321 -5.41 11.92 40.15
CA ASP A 321 -4.63 11.75 38.93
C ASP A 321 -3.12 11.86 39.19
N THR A 322 -2.69 12.83 40.02
CA THR A 322 -1.26 12.97 40.37
C THR A 322 -0.77 11.84 41.27
N ASP A 323 -1.57 11.33 42.19
CA ASP A 323 -1.22 10.20 43.04
C ASP A 323 -1.11 8.90 42.18
N GLY A 324 -2.00 8.71 41.20
CA GLY A 324 -1.89 7.65 40.18
C GLY A 324 -0.62 7.76 39.34
N ALA A 325 -0.34 8.95 38.83
CA ALA A 325 0.88 9.20 38.02
C ALA A 325 2.15 8.97 38.84
N LEU A 326 2.16 9.31 40.14
CA LEU A 326 3.30 9.07 41.02
C LEU A 326 3.51 7.57 41.26
N ALA A 327 2.42 6.80 41.42
CA ALA A 327 2.49 5.34 41.56
C ALA A 327 3.05 4.71 40.26
N GLU A 328 2.61 5.13 39.08
CA GLU A 328 3.14 4.67 37.80
C GLU A 328 4.60 5.06 37.58
N ALA A 329 5.01 6.27 37.98
CA ALA A 329 6.41 6.70 37.92
C ALA A 329 7.30 5.85 38.85
N THR A 330 6.75 5.36 39.98
CA THR A 330 7.48 4.56 40.96
C THR A 330 7.57 3.10 40.53
N SER A 331 6.54 2.55 39.86
CA SER A 331 6.54 1.16 39.37
C SER A 331 7.53 0.92 38.22
N GLY A 332 7.92 1.99 37.50
CA GLY A 332 8.76 1.90 36.31
C GLY A 332 8.04 1.38 35.05
N ASP A 333 6.72 1.20 35.11
CA ASP A 333 5.93 0.72 33.98
C ASP A 333 5.82 1.75 32.85
N VAL A 334 5.88 3.03 33.20
CA VAL A 334 5.91 4.15 32.25
C VAL A 334 7.06 5.10 32.58
N HIS A 335 7.59 5.74 31.55
CA HIS A 335 8.51 6.85 31.70
C HIS A 335 7.78 8.16 31.45
N PHE A 336 8.25 9.23 32.08
CA PHE A 336 7.75 10.58 31.85
C PHE A 336 8.68 11.34 30.93
N CYS A 337 8.11 12.26 30.19
CA CYS A 337 8.85 13.12 29.28
C CYS A 337 8.28 14.53 29.24
N TYR A 338 9.11 15.48 28.83
CA TYR A 338 8.61 16.76 28.34
C TYR A 338 8.14 16.57 26.90
N LEU A 339 6.81 16.60 26.71
CA LEU A 339 6.16 16.40 25.44
C LEU A 339 5.86 17.73 24.77
N SER A 340 6.11 17.81 23.47
CA SER A 340 5.64 18.91 22.61
C SER A 340 5.21 18.36 21.25
N SER A 341 4.19 18.96 20.66
CA SER A 341 3.75 18.67 19.30
C SER A 341 3.48 19.97 18.57
N SER A 342 4.00 20.11 17.36
CA SER A 342 3.91 21.33 16.57
C SER A 342 3.75 21.01 15.09
N ILE A 343 3.01 21.87 14.38
CA ILE A 343 2.82 21.81 12.95
C ILE A 343 3.50 23.01 12.33
N VAL A 344 4.38 22.79 11.36
CA VAL A 344 5.09 23.82 10.61
C VAL A 344 4.46 23.93 9.23
N LEU A 345 4.09 25.14 8.86
CA LEU A 345 3.48 25.49 7.59
C LEU A 345 4.31 26.55 6.90
N GLU A 346 4.58 26.36 5.61
CA GLU A 346 5.28 27.32 4.77
C GLU A 346 4.54 27.54 3.46
N HIS A 347 4.35 28.79 3.05
CA HIS A 347 3.74 29.11 1.76
C HIS A 347 4.10 30.54 1.31
N LYS A 348 4.18 30.76 -0.02
CA LYS A 348 4.43 32.08 -0.58
C LYS A 348 3.23 33.00 -0.43
N ASP A 349 2.02 32.50 -0.55
CA ASP A 349 0.78 33.24 -0.36
C ASP A 349 0.35 33.24 1.10
N ARG A 350 0.42 34.41 1.74
CA ARG A 350 0.00 34.62 3.13
C ARG A 350 -1.49 34.34 3.35
N LYS A 351 -2.37 34.70 2.40
CA LYS A 351 -3.82 34.49 2.56
C LYS A 351 -4.17 33.03 2.54
N PHE A 352 -3.54 32.25 1.65
CA PHE A 352 -3.67 30.82 1.62
C PHE A 352 -3.26 30.20 2.96
N LEU A 353 -2.12 30.63 3.50
CA LEU A 353 -1.58 30.12 4.77
C LEU A 353 -2.54 30.39 5.95
N GLU A 354 -3.13 31.60 6.04
CA GLU A 354 -4.10 31.92 7.09
C GLU A 354 -5.38 31.07 7.00
N ASN A 355 -5.86 30.80 5.79
CA ASN A 355 -7.02 29.93 5.57
C ASN A 355 -6.73 28.49 6.03
N ILE A 356 -5.58 27.95 5.67
CA ILE A 356 -5.15 26.60 6.05
C ILE A 356 -4.95 26.46 7.57
N ILE A 357 -4.42 27.47 8.23
CA ILE A 357 -4.33 27.53 9.70
C ILE A 357 -5.73 27.37 10.33
N GLY A 358 -6.74 28.02 9.75
CA GLY A 358 -8.14 27.88 10.19
C GLY A 358 -8.63 26.42 10.10
N GLU A 359 -8.30 25.70 9.04
CA GLU A 359 -8.67 24.28 8.87
C GLU A 359 -7.94 23.39 9.88
N PHE A 360 -6.63 23.58 10.10
CA PHE A 360 -5.90 22.84 11.14
C PHE A 360 -6.49 23.04 12.53
N ARG A 361 -6.79 24.28 12.90
CA ARG A 361 -7.41 24.59 14.19
C ARG A 361 -8.76 23.89 14.35
N LYS A 362 -9.61 23.95 13.34
CA LYS A 362 -10.93 23.31 13.34
C LYS A 362 -10.82 21.79 13.52
N VAL A 363 -9.93 21.15 12.76
CA VAL A 363 -9.72 19.69 12.80
C VAL A 363 -9.21 19.25 14.19
N LEU A 364 -8.26 19.98 14.77
CA LEU A 364 -7.67 19.64 16.06
C LEU A 364 -8.63 19.94 17.23
N ILE A 365 -9.34 21.08 17.22
CA ILE A 365 -10.33 21.43 18.24
C ILE A 365 -11.47 20.39 18.28
N ASN A 366 -11.91 19.90 17.13
CA ASN A 366 -12.93 18.84 17.06
C ASN A 366 -12.45 17.53 17.68
N ARG A 367 -11.15 17.33 17.87
CA ARG A 367 -10.54 16.19 18.56
C ARG A 367 -10.18 16.46 20.02
N GLY A 368 -10.53 17.67 20.52
CA GLY A 368 -10.27 18.07 21.91
C GLY A 368 -8.87 18.63 22.15
N PHE A 369 -8.10 18.93 21.11
CA PHE A 369 -6.79 19.57 21.25
C PHE A 369 -6.92 21.10 21.21
N GLY A 370 -6.19 21.79 22.08
CA GLY A 370 -5.98 23.23 21.97
C GLY A 370 -4.78 23.54 21.07
N VAL A 371 -4.93 24.55 20.23
CA VAL A 371 -3.90 24.93 19.26
C VAL A 371 -3.66 26.42 19.29
N ARG A 372 -2.39 26.77 19.37
CA ARG A 372 -1.91 28.15 19.33
C ARG A 372 -1.05 28.39 18.11
N VAL A 373 -1.33 29.43 17.37
CA VAL A 373 -0.41 29.97 16.37
C VAL A 373 0.65 30.79 17.12
N GLU A 374 1.91 30.42 16.98
CA GLU A 374 2.99 31.11 17.65
C GLU A 374 3.29 32.42 16.90
N ASP A 375 3.39 33.49 17.67
CA ASP A 375 3.64 34.86 17.20
C ASP A 375 4.92 35.47 17.83
N ILE A 376 4.87 35.88 19.10
CA ILE A 376 6.05 36.43 19.82
C ILE A 376 7.21 35.43 19.85
N ASN A 377 6.92 34.16 20.04
CA ASN A 377 7.89 33.08 20.10
C ASN A 377 7.98 32.29 18.75
N ALA A 378 7.58 32.88 17.63
CA ALA A 378 7.45 32.17 16.37
C ALA A 378 8.76 31.53 15.91
N VAL A 379 9.88 32.24 16.05
CA VAL A 379 11.23 31.76 15.70
C VAL A 379 11.65 30.63 16.64
N ASP A 380 11.53 30.80 17.96
CA ASP A 380 11.90 29.77 18.93
C ASP A 380 11.04 28.50 18.78
N ALA A 381 9.73 28.67 18.50
CA ALA A 381 8.83 27.57 18.26
C ALA A 381 9.24 26.76 17.02
N PHE A 382 9.63 27.43 15.94
CA PHE A 382 10.16 26.77 14.74
C PHE A 382 11.46 26.01 15.03
N PHE A 383 12.45 26.70 15.64
CA PHE A 383 13.73 26.05 15.99
C PHE A 383 13.55 24.88 16.93
N GLY A 384 12.58 24.95 17.86
CA GLY A 384 12.22 23.83 18.74
C GLY A 384 11.70 22.59 18.01
N THR A 385 11.32 22.69 16.73
CA THR A 385 10.94 21.55 15.90
C THR A 385 12.11 20.95 15.13
N LEU A 386 13.27 21.61 15.09
CA LEU A 386 14.42 21.10 14.36
C LEU A 386 15.05 19.90 15.09
N PRO A 387 15.50 18.87 14.35
CA PRO A 387 16.15 17.70 14.95
C PRO A 387 17.34 18.08 15.82
N GLY A 388 17.35 17.58 17.05
CA GLY A 388 18.39 17.85 18.04
C GLY A 388 18.19 19.08 18.90
N ASN A 389 17.30 20.02 18.56
CA ASN A 389 17.11 21.21 19.35
C ASN A 389 16.18 20.98 20.55
N GLY A 390 16.78 20.71 21.73
CA GLY A 390 16.06 20.51 22.98
C GLY A 390 15.76 21.81 23.76
N VAL A 391 16.35 22.95 23.38
CA VAL A 391 16.35 24.20 24.17
C VAL A 391 15.25 25.15 23.75
N ALA A 392 15.08 25.41 22.44
CA ALA A 392 14.23 26.47 21.91
C ALA A 392 12.73 26.25 22.13
N GLN A 393 12.28 25.07 22.50
CA GLN A 393 10.87 24.75 22.66
C GLN A 393 10.22 25.45 23.85
N VAL A 394 9.26 26.32 23.57
CA VAL A 394 8.55 27.15 24.57
C VAL A 394 7.34 26.43 25.20
N ARG A 395 6.75 25.43 24.51
CA ARG A 395 5.59 24.66 24.99
C ARG A 395 6.01 23.24 25.38
N ARG A 396 6.07 22.98 26.68
CA ARG A 396 6.43 21.69 27.24
C ARG A 396 5.35 21.26 28.22
N VAL A 397 4.77 20.10 28.01
CA VAL A 397 3.88 19.45 28.97
C VAL A 397 4.56 18.21 29.50
N ILE A 398 4.31 17.90 30.77
CA ILE A 398 4.77 16.62 31.33
C ILE A 398 3.72 15.59 30.98
N ALA A 399 4.14 14.51 30.34
CA ALA A 399 3.27 13.45 29.88
C ALA A 399 3.95 12.09 30.00
N HIS A 400 3.16 11.04 29.93
CA HIS A 400 3.68 9.68 29.79
C HIS A 400 4.25 9.48 28.40
N THR A 401 5.24 8.61 28.28
CA THR A 401 5.72 8.16 26.98
C THR A 401 4.63 7.43 26.17
N ARG A 402 3.59 6.89 26.82
CA ARG A 402 2.37 6.37 26.14
C ARG A 402 1.66 7.48 25.35
N ASN A 403 1.46 8.67 25.96
CA ASN A 403 0.85 9.80 25.27
C ASN A 403 1.70 10.28 24.08
N TYR A 404 3.03 10.24 24.21
CA TYR A 404 3.92 10.51 23.08
C TYR A 404 3.67 9.54 21.92
N VAL A 405 3.55 8.24 22.19
CA VAL A 405 3.26 7.23 21.16
C VAL A 405 1.88 7.45 20.53
N ASP A 406 0.89 7.87 21.30
CA ASP A 406 -0.43 8.18 20.76
C ASP A 406 -0.43 9.38 19.78
N LEU A 407 0.51 10.30 19.98
CA LEU A 407 0.66 11.52 19.17
C LEU A 407 1.72 11.39 18.07
N MET A 408 2.46 10.29 17.99
CA MET A 408 3.38 10.07 16.89
C MET A 408 2.66 9.43 15.69
N PRO A 409 3.14 9.63 14.46
CA PRO A 409 2.58 8.97 13.28
C PRO A 409 2.98 7.49 13.25
N ILE A 410 2.17 6.64 13.87
CA ILE A 410 2.36 5.19 13.90
C ILE A 410 1.68 4.49 12.73
N SER A 411 0.86 5.20 11.96
CA SER A 411 0.13 4.71 10.80
C SER A 411 0.58 5.43 9.55
N ALA A 412 0.87 4.68 8.51
CA ALA A 412 1.13 5.23 7.18
C ALA A 412 0.06 4.75 6.21
N VAL A 413 -0.48 5.67 5.41
CA VAL A 413 -1.33 5.30 4.29
C VAL A 413 -0.55 4.40 3.33
N TRP A 414 -1.02 3.18 3.10
CA TRP A 414 -0.46 2.33 2.07
C TRP A 414 -0.85 2.87 0.71
N ALA A 415 0.08 3.52 0.03
CA ALA A 415 -0.13 4.11 -1.29
C ALA A 415 0.14 3.15 -2.47
N GLY A 416 0.48 1.88 -2.20
CA GLY A 416 0.95 0.94 -3.22
C GLY A 416 2.40 1.20 -3.67
N GLU A 417 2.99 0.23 -4.35
CA GLU A 417 4.35 0.36 -4.86
C GLU A 417 4.41 1.24 -6.10
N LYS A 418 5.45 2.05 -6.23
CA LYS A 418 5.63 3.03 -7.33
C LYS A 418 5.83 2.38 -8.69
N LYS A 419 6.31 1.14 -8.72
CA LYS A 419 6.57 0.32 -9.90
C LYS A 419 5.96 -1.05 -9.71
N ASN A 420 5.74 -1.77 -10.80
CA ASN A 420 5.37 -3.17 -10.71
C ASN A 420 6.53 -3.97 -10.11
N PRO A 421 6.30 -4.76 -9.05
CA PRO A 421 7.38 -5.46 -8.34
C PRO A 421 7.90 -6.72 -9.04
N SER A 422 7.23 -7.20 -10.10
CA SER A 422 7.62 -8.44 -10.77
C SER A 422 8.86 -8.26 -11.62
N SER A 423 9.82 -9.17 -11.44
CA SER A 423 11.05 -9.24 -12.25
C SER A 423 10.79 -9.69 -13.69
N LEU A 424 9.62 -10.28 -13.97
CA LEU A 424 9.20 -10.74 -15.30
C LEU A 424 8.56 -9.62 -16.13
N MET A 425 8.12 -8.54 -15.47
CA MET A 425 7.61 -7.38 -16.16
C MET A 425 8.75 -6.56 -16.77
N PRO A 426 8.50 -5.80 -17.86
CA PRO A 426 9.50 -4.89 -18.42
C PRO A 426 10.06 -3.96 -17.34
N SER A 427 11.36 -3.64 -17.43
CA SER A 427 12.03 -2.76 -16.47
C SER A 427 11.27 -1.45 -16.31
N ASP A 428 11.14 -1.00 -15.05
CA ASP A 428 10.44 0.24 -14.68
C ASP A 428 8.95 0.27 -15.02
N SER A 429 8.31 -0.88 -15.19
CA SER A 429 6.87 -0.96 -15.45
C SER A 429 6.07 -0.19 -14.39
N PRO A 430 5.17 0.72 -14.81
CA PRO A 430 4.36 1.48 -13.88
C PRO A 430 3.30 0.60 -13.18
N PRO A 431 2.64 1.11 -12.14
CA PRO A 431 1.47 0.46 -11.57
C PRO A 431 0.38 0.24 -12.63
N LEU A 432 -0.44 -0.79 -12.45
CA LEU A 432 -1.55 -1.09 -13.35
C LEU A 432 -2.49 0.11 -13.48
N LEU A 433 -2.86 0.71 -12.37
CA LEU A 433 -3.71 1.91 -12.34
C LEU A 433 -3.55 2.70 -11.04
N TYR A 434 -4.05 3.93 -11.06
CA TYR A 434 -4.19 4.77 -9.87
C TYR A 434 -5.64 4.80 -9.41
N ALA A 435 -5.82 4.78 -8.09
CA ALA A 435 -7.12 4.87 -7.43
C ALA A 435 -7.08 5.93 -6.33
N ALA A 436 -8.23 6.44 -5.94
CA ALA A 436 -8.34 7.40 -4.86
C ALA A 436 -8.44 6.69 -3.51
N THR A 437 -7.82 7.28 -2.48
CA THR A 437 -8.05 6.92 -1.08
C THR A 437 -8.78 8.04 -0.32
N GLN A 438 -9.25 7.76 0.87
CA GLN A 438 -9.67 8.81 1.78
C GLN A 438 -8.44 9.64 2.21
N GLY A 439 -8.54 10.97 2.16
CA GLY A 439 -7.46 11.89 2.53
C GLY A 439 -6.53 12.33 1.39
N GLY A 440 -6.87 12.06 0.12
CA GLY A 440 -6.14 12.59 -1.04
C GLY A 440 -4.79 11.94 -1.33
N VAL A 441 -4.49 10.80 -0.72
CA VAL A 441 -3.31 9.98 -1.08
C VAL A 441 -3.67 9.12 -2.28
N PRO A 442 -2.95 9.19 -3.42
CA PRO A 442 -3.20 8.32 -4.55
C PRO A 442 -2.76 6.89 -4.22
N TYR A 443 -3.59 5.92 -4.59
CA TYR A 443 -3.25 4.51 -4.45
C TYR A 443 -2.77 3.94 -5.79
N ARG A 444 -1.62 3.33 -5.78
CA ARG A 444 -1.01 2.66 -6.94
C ARG A 444 -1.31 1.18 -6.88
N LEU A 445 -2.28 0.75 -7.68
CA LEU A 445 -2.64 -0.67 -7.72
C LEU A 445 -1.68 -1.43 -8.63
N ASN A 446 -0.97 -2.38 -8.05
CA ASN A 446 -0.30 -3.48 -8.73
C ASN A 446 -1.03 -4.78 -8.38
N LEU A 447 -1.19 -5.70 -9.33
CA LEU A 447 -1.73 -7.02 -9.03
C LEU A 447 -0.64 -7.96 -8.46
N HIS A 448 0.62 -7.66 -8.75
CA HIS A 448 1.76 -8.44 -8.31
C HIS A 448 2.18 -8.15 -6.87
N ASP A 449 2.56 -9.20 -6.16
CA ASP A 449 3.42 -9.17 -4.98
C ASP A 449 4.65 -10.04 -5.33
N TYR A 450 5.81 -9.43 -5.52
CA TYR A 450 6.93 -10.03 -6.24
C TYR A 450 6.49 -10.56 -7.62
N ASP A 451 6.81 -11.79 -7.95
CA ASP A 451 6.46 -12.42 -9.24
C ASP A 451 5.08 -13.09 -9.27
N VAL A 452 4.30 -12.99 -8.19
CA VAL A 452 2.95 -13.57 -8.13
C VAL A 452 1.91 -12.47 -8.35
N GLY A 453 1.26 -12.50 -9.53
CA GLY A 453 0.21 -11.54 -9.88
C GLY A 453 -1.23 -12.08 -9.76
N HIS A 454 -1.39 -13.38 -9.41
CA HIS A 454 -2.73 -13.96 -9.35
C HIS A 454 -3.62 -13.22 -8.36
N THR A 455 -4.83 -12.91 -8.80
CA THR A 455 -5.75 -12.01 -8.11
C THR A 455 -7.11 -12.66 -7.93
N LEU A 456 -7.73 -12.44 -6.77
CA LEU A 456 -9.09 -12.88 -6.47
C LEU A 456 -9.99 -11.66 -6.26
N LEU A 457 -11.05 -11.55 -7.05
CA LEU A 457 -12.06 -10.49 -7.02
C LEU A 457 -13.39 -11.06 -6.50
N ILE A 458 -13.83 -10.64 -5.32
CA ILE A 458 -15.04 -11.19 -4.67
C ILE A 458 -16.03 -10.08 -4.38
N GLY A 459 -17.28 -10.31 -4.72
CA GLY A 459 -18.36 -9.40 -4.32
C GLY A 459 -19.73 -9.81 -4.80
N PRO A 460 -20.79 -9.36 -4.13
CA PRO A 460 -22.17 -9.69 -4.48
C PRO A 460 -22.55 -9.12 -5.84
N THR A 461 -23.64 -9.65 -6.41
CA THR A 461 -24.21 -9.15 -7.65
C THR A 461 -24.52 -7.66 -7.55
N GLY A 462 -24.19 -6.89 -8.59
CA GLY A 462 -24.45 -5.45 -8.61
C GLY A 462 -23.45 -4.57 -7.87
N ALA A 463 -22.45 -5.14 -7.19
CA ALA A 463 -21.42 -4.37 -6.48
C ALA A 463 -20.36 -3.71 -7.39
N GLY A 464 -20.32 -4.03 -8.69
CA GLY A 464 -19.39 -3.45 -9.66
C GLY A 464 -18.29 -4.40 -10.15
N LYS A 465 -18.44 -5.71 -9.95
CA LYS A 465 -17.48 -6.76 -10.33
C LYS A 465 -17.07 -6.70 -11.81
N SER A 466 -18.03 -6.77 -12.73
CA SER A 466 -17.77 -6.82 -14.19
C SER A 466 -17.09 -5.55 -14.71
N VAL A 467 -17.50 -4.38 -14.21
CA VAL A 467 -16.86 -3.09 -14.56
C VAL A 467 -15.41 -3.05 -14.07
N SER A 468 -15.14 -3.54 -12.86
CA SER A 468 -13.76 -3.60 -12.34
C SER A 468 -12.89 -4.56 -13.14
N LEU A 469 -13.44 -5.71 -13.52
CA LEU A 469 -12.74 -6.68 -14.36
C LEU A 469 -12.40 -6.07 -15.73
N ALA A 470 -13.37 -5.41 -16.37
CA ALA A 470 -13.16 -4.70 -17.64
C ALA A 470 -12.13 -3.54 -17.50
N LEU A 471 -12.12 -2.83 -16.36
CA LEU A 471 -11.11 -1.81 -16.07
C LEU A 471 -9.70 -2.41 -15.99
N PHE A 472 -9.54 -3.53 -15.30
CA PHE A 472 -8.22 -4.19 -15.20
C PHE A 472 -7.74 -4.66 -16.58
N VAL A 473 -8.65 -5.20 -17.41
CA VAL A 473 -8.35 -5.57 -18.79
C VAL A 473 -7.90 -4.36 -19.59
N ALA A 474 -8.66 -3.25 -19.58
CA ALA A 474 -8.30 -2.04 -20.32
C ALA A 474 -6.95 -1.47 -19.88
N GLN A 475 -6.69 -1.43 -18.57
CA GLN A 475 -5.44 -0.89 -18.04
C GLN A 475 -4.25 -1.85 -18.19
N TRP A 476 -4.49 -3.17 -18.39
CA TRP A 476 -3.42 -4.12 -18.64
C TRP A 476 -2.65 -3.83 -19.94
N PHE A 477 -3.34 -3.30 -20.93
CA PHE A 477 -2.75 -2.91 -22.22
C PHE A 477 -1.76 -1.75 -22.13
N ARG A 478 -1.56 -1.15 -20.95
CA ARG A 478 -0.48 -0.17 -20.76
C ARG A 478 0.93 -0.78 -20.85
N TYR A 479 1.03 -2.09 -20.60
CA TYR A 479 2.31 -2.78 -20.68
C TYR A 479 2.67 -3.15 -22.12
N PRO A 480 3.94 -3.05 -22.51
CA PRO A 480 4.38 -3.43 -23.85
C PRO A 480 4.02 -4.88 -24.17
N ASN A 481 3.50 -5.11 -25.37
CA ASN A 481 3.11 -6.42 -25.88
C ASN A 481 2.10 -7.18 -25.01
N ALA A 482 1.36 -6.49 -24.16
CA ALA A 482 0.38 -7.12 -23.29
C ALA A 482 -0.65 -7.94 -24.05
N GLN A 483 -1.05 -9.07 -23.46
CA GLN A 483 -2.07 -10.00 -23.95
C GLN A 483 -3.18 -10.16 -22.92
N VAL A 484 -4.40 -10.42 -23.41
CA VAL A 484 -5.56 -10.75 -22.57
C VAL A 484 -6.31 -11.92 -23.19
N PHE A 485 -6.52 -12.99 -22.39
CA PHE A 485 -7.35 -14.11 -22.72
C PHE A 485 -8.46 -14.24 -21.68
N ALA A 486 -9.64 -13.70 -21.97
CA ALA A 486 -10.73 -13.63 -21.01
C ALA A 486 -11.75 -14.75 -21.22
N PHE A 487 -12.21 -15.33 -20.11
CA PHE A 487 -13.37 -16.22 -20.04
C PHE A 487 -14.49 -15.44 -19.36
N ASP A 488 -15.39 -14.91 -20.17
CA ASP A 488 -16.46 -14.00 -19.77
C ASP A 488 -17.79 -14.72 -19.62
N LYS A 489 -18.69 -14.19 -18.79
CA LYS A 489 -20.08 -14.64 -18.69
C LYS A 489 -21.02 -13.45 -18.59
N GLY A 490 -21.97 -13.40 -19.51
CA GLY A 490 -22.95 -12.31 -19.56
C GLY A 490 -22.50 -11.11 -20.37
N HIS A 491 -21.56 -11.28 -21.28
CA HIS A 491 -21.10 -10.30 -22.26
C HIS A 491 -20.51 -9.04 -21.61
N SER A 492 -19.90 -9.17 -20.45
CA SER A 492 -19.40 -8.01 -19.68
C SER A 492 -18.20 -7.32 -20.35
N LEU A 493 -17.44 -8.06 -21.14
CA LEU A 493 -16.28 -7.55 -21.90
C LEU A 493 -16.60 -7.26 -23.37
N TYR A 494 -17.85 -7.44 -23.82
CA TYR A 494 -18.24 -7.30 -25.23
C TYR A 494 -17.88 -5.92 -25.78
N GLY A 495 -18.36 -4.85 -25.11
CA GLY A 495 -18.17 -3.49 -25.56
C GLY A 495 -16.69 -3.09 -25.65
N LEU A 496 -15.91 -3.40 -24.61
CA LEU A 496 -14.48 -3.14 -24.60
C LEU A 496 -13.74 -3.95 -25.68
N CYS A 497 -14.04 -5.24 -25.84
CA CYS A 497 -13.38 -6.11 -26.79
C CYS A 497 -13.61 -5.64 -28.24
N LYS A 498 -14.85 -5.34 -28.60
CA LYS A 498 -15.18 -4.86 -29.94
C LYS A 498 -14.54 -3.50 -30.24
N ALA A 499 -14.62 -2.56 -29.31
CA ALA A 499 -14.07 -1.22 -29.49
C ALA A 499 -12.53 -1.20 -29.53
N ALA A 500 -11.85 -2.07 -28.78
CA ALA A 500 -10.40 -2.21 -28.78
C ALA A 500 -9.84 -3.12 -29.89
N GLY A 501 -10.69 -3.55 -30.86
CA GLY A 501 -10.28 -4.40 -31.98
C GLY A 501 -9.93 -5.84 -31.59
N GLY A 502 -10.41 -6.30 -30.43
CA GLY A 502 -10.22 -7.66 -29.95
C GLY A 502 -11.07 -8.70 -30.69
N ARG A 503 -10.83 -9.97 -30.40
CA ARG A 503 -11.61 -11.09 -30.91
C ARG A 503 -12.59 -11.57 -29.84
N PHE A 504 -13.86 -11.40 -30.10
CA PHE A 504 -14.96 -11.87 -29.25
C PHE A 504 -15.57 -13.13 -29.86
N TYR A 505 -15.59 -14.21 -29.08
CA TYR A 505 -16.15 -15.50 -29.49
C TYR A 505 -17.28 -15.88 -28.55
N ASP A 506 -18.50 -16.02 -29.09
CA ASP A 506 -19.63 -16.56 -28.34
C ASP A 506 -19.63 -18.08 -28.48
N ILE A 507 -19.23 -18.78 -27.40
CA ILE A 507 -19.03 -20.22 -27.43
C ILE A 507 -20.40 -20.95 -27.34
N GLY A 508 -20.78 -21.60 -28.40
CA GLY A 508 -22.04 -22.33 -28.50
C GLY A 508 -23.11 -21.62 -29.34
N GLU A 509 -22.82 -20.42 -29.84
CA GLU A 509 -23.68 -19.72 -30.81
C GLU A 509 -22.94 -19.44 -32.12
N GLY A 510 -23.67 -19.25 -33.20
CA GLY A 510 -23.18 -18.54 -34.39
C GLY A 510 -22.24 -19.29 -35.31
N GLY A 511 -22.17 -20.62 -35.29
CA GLY A 511 -21.39 -21.39 -36.26
C GLY A 511 -19.88 -21.44 -35.99
N LEU A 512 -19.44 -21.03 -34.78
CA LEU A 512 -18.07 -21.21 -34.33
C LEU A 512 -17.79 -22.71 -34.12
N SER A 513 -16.70 -23.19 -34.69
CA SER A 513 -16.33 -24.60 -34.64
C SER A 513 -14.82 -24.77 -34.45
N PHE A 514 -14.43 -25.84 -33.79
CA PHE A 514 -13.06 -26.10 -33.37
C PHE A 514 -12.53 -27.42 -33.99
N GLN A 515 -11.22 -27.47 -34.10
CA GLN A 515 -10.51 -28.67 -34.55
C GLN A 515 -9.41 -29.03 -33.50
N PRO A 516 -9.76 -29.69 -32.37
CA PRO A 516 -8.83 -29.95 -31.26
C PRO A 516 -7.60 -30.76 -31.65
N LEU A 517 -7.72 -31.66 -32.63
CA LEU A 517 -6.65 -32.57 -33.09
C LEU A 517 -5.86 -32.06 -34.30
N ARG A 518 -6.05 -30.76 -34.69
CA ARG A 518 -5.44 -30.20 -35.90
C ARG A 518 -3.90 -30.36 -35.98
N ASP A 519 -3.22 -30.06 -34.88
CA ASP A 519 -1.76 -29.91 -34.84
C ASP A 519 -1.07 -31.12 -34.18
N ILE A 520 -1.69 -32.27 -34.13
CA ILE A 520 -1.16 -33.54 -33.54
C ILE A 520 0.06 -34.12 -34.26
N ASP A 521 0.56 -33.48 -35.33
CA ASP A 521 1.86 -33.75 -35.93
C ASP A 521 3.02 -33.16 -35.09
N ASP A 522 2.76 -32.25 -34.20
CA ASP A 522 3.69 -31.79 -33.18
C ASP A 522 3.68 -32.72 -31.97
N GLU A 523 4.87 -33.09 -31.44
CA GLU A 523 4.99 -34.07 -30.33
C GLU A 523 4.27 -33.59 -29.05
N ALA A 524 4.34 -32.32 -28.73
CA ALA A 524 3.67 -31.74 -27.55
C ALA A 524 2.15 -31.71 -27.71
N GLU A 525 1.67 -31.48 -28.94
CA GLU A 525 0.24 -31.48 -29.25
C GLU A 525 -0.31 -32.92 -29.38
N PHE A 526 0.53 -33.84 -29.80
CA PHE A 526 0.16 -35.25 -29.80
C PHE A 526 -0.08 -35.75 -28.38
N GLY A 527 0.86 -35.52 -27.47
CA GLY A 527 0.73 -35.87 -26.07
C GLY A 527 -0.52 -35.26 -25.42
N TRP A 528 -0.74 -33.95 -25.62
CA TRP A 528 -1.95 -33.30 -25.16
C TRP A 528 -3.23 -33.84 -25.79
N GLY A 529 -3.24 -34.07 -27.10
CA GLY A 529 -4.39 -34.62 -27.82
C GLY A 529 -4.79 -36.02 -27.32
N GLN A 530 -3.80 -36.85 -27.01
CA GLN A 530 -4.07 -38.16 -26.40
C GLN A 530 -4.71 -38.02 -25.01
N GLU A 531 -4.13 -37.17 -24.13
CA GLU A 531 -4.66 -36.93 -22.79
C GLU A 531 -6.07 -36.32 -22.84
N TRP A 532 -6.31 -35.41 -23.78
CA TRP A 532 -7.60 -34.78 -23.98
C TRP A 532 -8.66 -35.83 -24.42
N VAL A 533 -8.37 -36.68 -25.42
CA VAL A 533 -9.27 -37.75 -25.86
C VAL A 533 -9.55 -38.72 -24.73
N GLU A 534 -8.53 -39.18 -23.98
CA GLU A 534 -8.73 -40.06 -22.83
C GLU A 534 -9.63 -39.39 -21.77
N THR A 535 -9.46 -38.07 -21.54
CA THR A 535 -10.25 -37.33 -20.56
C THR A 535 -11.72 -37.24 -21.01
N VAL A 536 -11.95 -36.90 -22.27
CA VAL A 536 -13.28 -36.85 -22.87
C VAL A 536 -14.00 -38.21 -22.78
N LEU A 537 -13.30 -39.28 -23.06
CA LEU A 537 -13.86 -40.67 -22.97
C LEU A 537 -14.19 -41.03 -21.52
N ARG A 538 -13.32 -40.72 -20.55
CA ARG A 538 -13.60 -40.93 -19.11
C ARG A 538 -14.84 -40.17 -18.63
N MET A 539 -15.06 -38.97 -19.16
CA MET A 539 -16.29 -38.20 -18.85
C MET A 539 -17.53 -38.87 -19.36
N GLN A 540 -17.44 -39.63 -20.45
CA GLN A 540 -18.52 -40.51 -20.96
C GLN A 540 -18.58 -41.87 -20.23
N LYS A 541 -17.89 -41.98 -19.07
CA LYS A 541 -17.83 -43.19 -18.24
C LYS A 541 -17.18 -44.41 -18.95
N VAL A 542 -16.33 -44.17 -19.94
CA VAL A 542 -15.50 -45.20 -20.56
C VAL A 542 -14.27 -45.44 -19.70
N GLU A 543 -14.06 -46.68 -19.27
CA GLU A 543 -12.85 -47.08 -18.55
C GLU A 543 -11.66 -47.16 -19.50
N ILE A 544 -10.58 -46.43 -19.20
CA ILE A 544 -9.36 -46.39 -20.01
C ILE A 544 -8.24 -47.10 -19.28
N GLY A 545 -8.02 -48.40 -19.66
CA GLY A 545 -6.88 -49.16 -19.22
C GLY A 545 -5.68 -49.10 -20.19
N PRO A 546 -4.63 -49.88 -19.98
CA PRO A 546 -3.44 -49.88 -20.86
C PRO A 546 -3.75 -50.29 -22.31
N GLY A 547 -4.72 -51.19 -22.52
CA GLY A 547 -5.15 -51.66 -23.85
C GLY A 547 -5.84 -50.53 -24.65
N GLU A 548 -6.80 -49.89 -24.04
CA GLU A 548 -7.56 -48.80 -24.63
C GLU A 548 -6.62 -47.62 -24.95
N ARG A 549 -5.67 -47.33 -24.04
CA ARG A 549 -4.67 -46.29 -24.24
C ARG A 549 -3.79 -46.51 -25.45
N ASN A 550 -3.34 -47.79 -25.65
CA ASN A 550 -2.58 -48.18 -26.84
C ASN A 550 -3.41 -48.08 -28.11
N THR A 551 -4.71 -48.40 -28.06
CA THR A 551 -5.62 -48.27 -29.20
C THR A 551 -5.82 -46.81 -29.59
N ILE A 552 -6.06 -45.93 -28.63
CA ILE A 552 -6.15 -44.46 -28.84
C ILE A 552 -4.85 -43.95 -29.43
N HIS A 553 -3.72 -44.35 -28.88
CA HIS A 553 -2.39 -43.90 -29.35
C HIS A 553 -2.17 -44.26 -30.83
N ARG A 554 -2.46 -45.52 -31.25
CA ARG A 554 -2.31 -45.92 -32.65
C ARG A 554 -3.28 -45.15 -33.58
N ALA A 555 -4.54 -44.97 -33.17
CA ALA A 555 -5.49 -44.22 -33.96
C ALA A 555 -5.09 -42.76 -34.15
N LEU A 556 -4.52 -42.13 -33.11
CA LEU A 556 -3.95 -40.75 -33.18
C LEU A 556 -2.71 -40.73 -34.08
N GLN A 557 -1.82 -41.73 -34.04
CA GLN A 557 -0.66 -41.82 -34.95
C GLN A 557 -1.08 -41.87 -36.42
N GLN A 558 -2.12 -42.67 -36.74
CA GLN A 558 -2.68 -42.71 -38.10
C GLN A 558 -3.28 -41.38 -38.49
N LEU A 559 -4.01 -40.72 -37.57
CA LEU A 559 -4.63 -39.44 -37.82
C LEU A 559 -3.57 -38.33 -38.01
N ALA A 560 -2.45 -38.37 -37.27
CA ALA A 560 -1.34 -37.43 -37.41
C ALA A 560 -0.71 -37.46 -38.82
N SER A 561 -0.76 -38.59 -39.50
CA SER A 561 -0.25 -38.73 -40.85
C SER A 561 -1.21 -38.17 -41.91
N ALA A 562 -2.45 -37.86 -41.57
CA ALA A 562 -3.45 -37.27 -42.46
C ALA A 562 -3.23 -35.75 -42.65
N PRO A 563 -3.72 -35.19 -43.78
CA PRO A 563 -3.76 -33.72 -43.91
C PRO A 563 -4.53 -33.06 -42.77
N ARG A 564 -4.11 -31.84 -42.42
CA ARG A 564 -4.65 -31.12 -41.25
C ARG A 564 -6.18 -30.97 -41.25
N GLU A 565 -6.76 -30.77 -42.43
CA GLU A 565 -8.21 -30.61 -42.60
C GLU A 565 -8.98 -31.90 -42.30
N ARG A 566 -8.30 -33.03 -42.31
CA ARG A 566 -8.89 -34.36 -42.02
C ARG A 566 -8.63 -34.86 -40.60
N ARG A 567 -7.93 -34.11 -39.79
CA ARG A 567 -7.65 -34.47 -38.39
C ARG A 567 -8.83 -34.12 -37.48
N THR A 568 -9.97 -34.75 -37.77
CA THR A 568 -11.25 -34.53 -37.07
C THR A 568 -11.56 -35.67 -36.11
N LEU A 569 -12.55 -35.50 -35.23
CA LEU A 569 -12.98 -36.55 -34.31
C LEU A 569 -13.69 -37.68 -35.04
N THR A 570 -14.42 -37.38 -36.09
CA THR A 570 -15.00 -38.38 -37.00
C THR A 570 -13.93 -39.26 -37.62
N GLU A 571 -12.84 -38.71 -38.12
CA GLU A 571 -11.71 -39.51 -38.66
C GLU A 571 -10.98 -40.29 -37.55
N LEU A 572 -10.92 -39.75 -36.35
CA LEU A 572 -10.38 -40.50 -35.20
C LEU A 572 -11.27 -41.71 -34.88
N GLU A 573 -12.59 -41.51 -34.80
CA GLU A 573 -13.56 -42.58 -34.57
C GLU A 573 -13.44 -43.69 -35.63
N ALA A 574 -13.31 -43.32 -36.90
CA ALA A 574 -13.13 -44.29 -37.98
C ALA A 574 -11.84 -45.10 -37.86
N ASN A 575 -10.78 -44.55 -37.29
CA ASN A 575 -9.51 -45.23 -37.04
C ASN A 575 -9.53 -46.14 -35.79
N LEU A 576 -10.52 -46.00 -34.90
CA LEU A 576 -10.66 -46.84 -33.72
C LEU A 576 -11.29 -48.19 -34.12
N GLN A 577 -10.85 -49.29 -33.49
CA GLN A 577 -11.43 -50.62 -33.67
C GLN A 577 -12.29 -51.08 -32.49
N ASP A 578 -12.20 -50.35 -31.36
CA ASP A 578 -12.92 -50.68 -30.15
C ASP A 578 -14.27 -49.93 -30.10
N GLU A 579 -15.36 -50.70 -30.09
CA GLU A 579 -16.72 -50.20 -30.11
C GLU A 579 -17.09 -49.36 -28.86
N LYS A 580 -16.45 -49.59 -27.70
CA LYS A 580 -16.69 -48.82 -26.50
C LYS A 580 -16.08 -47.44 -26.64
N LEU A 581 -14.88 -47.37 -27.22
CA LEU A 581 -14.21 -46.11 -27.50
C LEU A 581 -14.98 -45.26 -28.55
N LYS A 582 -15.48 -45.90 -29.60
CA LYS A 582 -16.33 -45.26 -30.60
C LYS A 582 -17.59 -44.68 -29.98
N ALA A 583 -18.32 -45.52 -29.21
CA ALA A 583 -19.54 -45.08 -28.54
C ALA A 583 -19.30 -43.90 -27.59
N GLY A 584 -18.13 -43.85 -26.91
CA GLY A 584 -17.75 -42.74 -26.08
C GLY A 584 -17.42 -41.45 -26.88
N LEU A 585 -16.92 -41.54 -28.12
CA LEU A 585 -16.65 -40.39 -28.98
C LEU A 585 -17.88 -39.94 -29.78
N GLN A 586 -18.86 -40.79 -29.95
CA GLN A 586 -20.04 -40.52 -30.78
C GLN A 586 -20.74 -39.15 -30.50
N PRO A 587 -20.88 -38.66 -29.27
CA PRO A 587 -21.46 -37.33 -29.04
C PRO A 587 -20.67 -36.18 -29.66
N TYR A 588 -19.37 -36.33 -29.91
CA TYR A 588 -18.44 -35.29 -30.34
C TYR A 588 -18.12 -35.33 -31.84
N VAL A 589 -18.50 -36.38 -32.55
CA VAL A 589 -18.33 -36.48 -34.01
C VAL A 589 -19.44 -35.72 -34.76
N ILE A 590 -19.30 -35.56 -36.08
CA ILE A 590 -20.15 -34.68 -36.90
C ILE A 590 -21.65 -34.97 -36.78
N ASP A 591 -22.02 -36.25 -36.64
CA ASP A 591 -23.40 -36.68 -36.45
C ASP A 591 -23.87 -36.64 -34.99
N GLY A 592 -22.98 -36.31 -34.04
CA GLY A 592 -23.26 -36.19 -32.62
C GLY A 592 -23.78 -34.80 -32.24
N ALA A 593 -24.35 -34.69 -31.06
CA ALA A 593 -24.93 -33.46 -30.57
C ALA A 593 -23.93 -32.27 -30.54
N LEU A 594 -22.62 -32.50 -30.61
CA LEU A 594 -21.54 -31.56 -30.47
C LEU A 594 -20.58 -31.53 -31.67
N GLY A 595 -20.83 -32.35 -32.66
CA GLY A 595 -19.99 -32.38 -33.87
C GLY A 595 -19.88 -31.02 -34.54
N GLY A 596 -20.95 -30.25 -34.53
CA GLY A 596 -20.93 -28.87 -35.04
C GLY A 596 -19.95 -27.93 -34.30
N LEU A 597 -19.57 -28.23 -33.06
CA LEU A 597 -18.66 -27.39 -32.25
C LEU A 597 -17.23 -27.94 -32.24
N LEU A 598 -17.00 -29.25 -32.10
CA LEU A 598 -15.68 -29.85 -31.86
C LEU A 598 -15.11 -30.67 -33.03
N ASP A 599 -15.90 -30.91 -34.10
CA ASP A 599 -15.51 -31.76 -35.22
C ASP A 599 -15.49 -31.02 -36.55
N SER A 600 -14.69 -29.95 -36.58
CA SER A 600 -14.53 -29.11 -37.77
C SER A 600 -13.26 -29.45 -38.56
N ARG A 601 -13.29 -29.17 -39.87
CA ARG A 601 -12.10 -29.21 -40.73
C ARG A 601 -11.23 -27.97 -40.62
N ASN A 602 -11.74 -26.87 -40.01
CA ASN A 602 -11.05 -25.64 -39.79
C ASN A 602 -11.28 -25.20 -38.37
N ASP A 603 -10.20 -24.71 -37.72
CA ASP A 603 -10.32 -24.14 -36.40
C ASP A 603 -10.74 -22.69 -36.47
N GLY A 604 -11.89 -22.35 -35.86
CA GLY A 604 -12.44 -21.02 -35.85
C GLY A 604 -11.72 -20.02 -34.92
N LEU A 605 -10.84 -20.51 -34.05
CA LEU A 605 -10.07 -19.64 -33.16
C LEU A 605 -8.84 -19.07 -33.86
N THR A 606 -8.76 -17.74 -33.93
CA THR A 606 -7.57 -17.03 -34.41
C THR A 606 -6.80 -16.43 -33.24
N THR A 607 -5.49 -16.41 -33.35
CA THR A 607 -4.64 -15.73 -32.38
C THR A 607 -4.79 -14.21 -32.46
N ALA A 608 -4.95 -13.58 -31.31
CA ALA A 608 -4.97 -12.12 -31.16
C ALA A 608 -4.45 -11.75 -29.78
N ARG A 609 -4.03 -10.51 -29.61
CA ARG A 609 -3.59 -10.01 -28.28
C ARG A 609 -4.74 -9.87 -27.29
N PHE A 610 -5.94 -9.64 -27.79
CA PHE A 610 -7.14 -9.55 -26.96
C PHE A 610 -8.18 -10.54 -27.48
N VAL A 611 -8.41 -11.59 -26.68
CA VAL A 611 -9.39 -12.65 -26.97
C VAL A 611 -10.35 -12.75 -25.80
N VAL A 612 -11.64 -12.74 -26.10
CA VAL A 612 -12.73 -12.96 -25.14
C VAL A 612 -13.54 -14.16 -25.59
N CYS A 613 -13.65 -15.17 -24.73
CA CYS A 613 -14.54 -16.31 -24.90
C CYS A 613 -15.75 -16.10 -23.98
N GLU A 614 -16.91 -15.82 -24.60
CA GLU A 614 -18.18 -15.74 -23.87
C GLU A 614 -18.74 -17.14 -23.64
N MET A 615 -19.01 -17.43 -22.38
CA MET A 615 -19.30 -18.78 -21.90
C MET A 615 -20.76 -18.99 -21.50
N GLU A 616 -21.63 -17.99 -21.59
CA GLU A 616 -23.00 -18.06 -21.08
C GLU A 616 -23.80 -19.18 -21.72
N THR A 617 -23.78 -19.27 -23.06
CA THR A 617 -24.49 -20.32 -23.80
C THR A 617 -23.95 -21.70 -23.47
N LEU A 618 -22.62 -21.86 -23.42
CA LEU A 618 -21.97 -23.11 -23.06
C LEU A 618 -22.31 -23.56 -21.64
N LEU A 619 -22.40 -22.62 -20.68
CA LEU A 619 -22.65 -22.91 -19.26
C LEU A 619 -24.14 -22.88 -18.87
N SER A 620 -25.06 -22.54 -19.79
CA SER A 620 -26.50 -22.40 -19.51
C SER A 620 -27.26 -23.70 -19.23
N GLY A 621 -26.57 -24.85 -19.33
CA GLY A 621 -27.15 -26.19 -19.14
C GLY A 621 -27.73 -26.78 -20.41
N SER A 622 -27.66 -26.11 -21.56
CA SER A 622 -28.05 -26.65 -22.89
C SER A 622 -27.09 -27.78 -23.31
N TYR A 623 -25.86 -27.74 -22.84
CA TYR A 623 -24.83 -28.74 -23.08
C TYR A 623 -24.56 -29.56 -21.82
N GLY A 624 -24.34 -30.88 -21.99
CA GLY A 624 -23.94 -31.74 -20.87
C GLY A 624 -22.57 -31.39 -20.27
N GLU A 625 -22.35 -31.71 -19.00
CA GLU A 625 -21.12 -31.38 -18.27
C GLU A 625 -19.84 -31.84 -19.00
N ALA A 626 -19.86 -33.05 -19.54
CA ALA A 626 -18.75 -33.64 -20.30
C ALA A 626 -18.37 -32.81 -21.53
N THR A 627 -19.38 -32.20 -22.17
CA THR A 627 -19.20 -31.31 -23.31
C THR A 627 -18.51 -30.02 -22.95
N VAL A 628 -19.09 -29.34 -21.96
CA VAL A 628 -18.54 -28.08 -21.42
C VAL A 628 -17.05 -28.29 -21.13
N MET A 629 -16.72 -29.45 -20.55
CA MET A 629 -15.35 -29.79 -20.21
C MET A 629 -14.44 -29.98 -21.42
N ALA A 630 -14.91 -30.71 -22.43
CA ALA A 630 -14.11 -30.96 -23.63
C ALA A 630 -13.75 -29.62 -24.34
N VAL A 631 -14.71 -28.71 -24.47
CA VAL A 631 -14.54 -27.42 -25.10
C VAL A 631 -13.56 -26.56 -24.30
N LEU A 632 -13.77 -26.48 -23.01
CA LEU A 632 -12.97 -25.62 -22.16
C LEU A 632 -11.51 -26.09 -22.05
N LEU A 633 -11.25 -27.40 -21.95
CA LEU A 633 -9.89 -27.94 -21.99
C LEU A 633 -9.18 -27.55 -23.30
N TYR A 634 -9.91 -27.56 -24.41
CA TYR A 634 -9.38 -27.12 -25.70
C TYR A 634 -9.07 -25.61 -25.70
N LEU A 635 -10.00 -24.76 -25.24
CA LEU A 635 -9.78 -23.31 -25.15
C LEU A 635 -8.57 -22.97 -24.27
N PHE A 636 -8.41 -23.68 -23.15
CA PHE A 636 -7.25 -23.51 -22.27
C PHE A 636 -5.95 -23.91 -22.96
N ARG A 637 -5.94 -25.01 -23.71
CA ARG A 637 -4.76 -25.40 -24.48
C ARG A 637 -4.37 -24.32 -25.48
N ARG A 638 -5.37 -23.75 -26.16
CA ARG A 638 -5.14 -22.66 -27.14
C ARG A 638 -4.53 -21.44 -26.46
N MET A 639 -5.03 -21.06 -25.29
CA MET A 639 -4.46 -19.98 -24.49
C MET A 639 -3.02 -20.30 -24.06
N GLU A 640 -2.77 -21.48 -23.47
CA GLU A 640 -1.43 -21.89 -23.01
C GLU A 640 -0.38 -21.88 -24.11
N ARG A 641 -0.76 -22.21 -25.35
CA ARG A 641 0.12 -22.13 -26.53
C ARG A 641 0.42 -20.70 -26.97
N ALA A 642 -0.49 -19.78 -26.70
CA ALA A 642 -0.31 -18.38 -27.05
C ALA A 642 0.57 -17.61 -26.05
N LEU A 643 0.92 -18.20 -24.89
CA LEU A 643 1.78 -17.60 -23.89
C LEU A 643 3.24 -17.61 -24.35
N ASP A 644 3.75 -16.44 -24.75
CA ASP A 644 5.09 -16.22 -25.28
C ASP A 644 6.04 -15.54 -24.28
N GLY A 645 5.60 -15.34 -23.02
CA GLY A 645 6.35 -14.58 -21.99
C GLY A 645 6.00 -13.10 -21.92
N SER A 646 5.19 -12.59 -22.85
CA SER A 646 4.62 -11.24 -22.75
C SER A 646 3.69 -11.12 -21.54
N PRO A 647 3.53 -9.92 -20.96
CA PRO A 647 2.59 -9.70 -19.88
C PRO A 647 1.17 -10.15 -20.25
N THR A 648 0.68 -11.20 -19.65
CA THR A 648 -0.62 -11.80 -19.99
C THR A 648 -1.58 -11.75 -18.83
N LEU A 649 -2.81 -11.27 -19.05
CA LEU A 649 -3.90 -11.32 -18.09
C LEU A 649 -4.93 -12.36 -18.52
N VAL A 650 -5.31 -13.24 -17.61
CA VAL A 650 -6.34 -14.28 -17.82
C VAL A 650 -7.50 -14.03 -16.85
N PRO A 651 -8.44 -13.15 -17.20
CA PRO A 651 -9.65 -12.96 -16.40
C PRO A 651 -10.61 -14.13 -16.58
N ILE A 652 -11.13 -14.62 -15.46
CA ILE A 652 -12.15 -15.67 -15.42
C ILE A 652 -13.32 -15.14 -14.62
N ASP A 653 -14.39 -14.74 -15.32
CA ASP A 653 -15.64 -14.33 -14.65
C ASP A 653 -16.42 -15.55 -14.20
N GLU A 654 -17.14 -15.45 -13.09
CA GLU A 654 -17.88 -16.55 -12.43
C GLU A 654 -17.03 -17.82 -12.19
N ALA A 655 -15.81 -17.62 -11.68
CA ALA A 655 -14.82 -18.69 -11.46
C ALA A 655 -15.36 -19.88 -10.64
N TRP A 656 -16.39 -19.68 -9.81
CA TRP A 656 -17.02 -20.73 -9.02
C TRP A 656 -17.65 -21.84 -9.89
N LEU A 657 -18.12 -21.51 -11.10
CA LEU A 657 -18.66 -22.50 -12.04
C LEU A 657 -17.61 -23.55 -12.40
N PHE A 658 -16.37 -23.12 -12.54
CA PHE A 658 -15.25 -23.98 -12.84
C PHE A 658 -14.78 -24.81 -11.63
N LEU A 659 -15.00 -24.32 -10.40
CA LEU A 659 -14.55 -24.99 -9.18
C LEU A 659 -15.43 -26.20 -8.79
N LYS A 660 -16.60 -26.37 -9.40
CA LYS A 660 -17.48 -27.51 -9.12
C LYS A 660 -16.94 -28.82 -9.66
N HIS A 661 -16.29 -28.81 -10.81
CA HIS A 661 -15.82 -30.03 -11.46
C HIS A 661 -14.34 -30.38 -11.10
N PRO A 662 -13.98 -31.63 -10.79
CA PRO A 662 -12.63 -32.02 -10.37
C PRO A 662 -11.54 -31.65 -11.37
N ALA A 663 -11.70 -31.95 -12.65
CA ALA A 663 -10.69 -31.69 -13.69
C ALA A 663 -10.34 -30.21 -13.84
N TRP A 664 -11.34 -29.35 -13.58
CA TRP A 664 -11.15 -27.90 -13.57
C TRP A 664 -10.37 -27.42 -12.36
N ARG A 665 -10.71 -27.93 -11.21
CA ARG A 665 -10.00 -27.61 -9.96
C ARG A 665 -8.52 -27.92 -10.11
N ASP A 666 -8.21 -29.10 -10.66
CA ASP A 666 -6.84 -29.55 -10.89
C ASP A 666 -6.13 -28.60 -11.88
N LYS A 667 -6.81 -28.21 -12.96
CA LYS A 667 -6.24 -27.27 -13.96
C LYS A 667 -6.02 -25.88 -13.40
N ILE A 668 -7.00 -25.31 -12.69
CA ILE A 668 -6.83 -24.00 -12.02
C ILE A 668 -5.73 -24.07 -10.97
N GLN A 669 -5.67 -25.14 -10.19
CA GLN A 669 -4.60 -25.32 -9.21
C GLN A 669 -3.21 -25.39 -9.87
N ASP A 670 -3.11 -26.07 -11.01
CA ASP A 670 -1.88 -26.10 -11.80
C ASP A 670 -1.53 -24.70 -12.33
N TRP A 671 -2.48 -23.95 -12.88
CA TRP A 671 -2.27 -22.61 -13.38
C TRP A 671 -1.77 -21.64 -12.31
N LEU A 672 -2.37 -21.68 -11.14
CA LEU A 672 -1.93 -20.86 -10.02
C LEU A 672 -0.48 -21.15 -9.57
N LYS A 673 0.07 -22.32 -9.92
CA LYS A 673 1.46 -22.69 -9.63
C LYS A 673 2.41 -22.41 -10.80
N THR A 674 1.95 -22.57 -12.03
CA THR A 674 2.81 -22.65 -13.22
C THR A 674 2.80 -21.39 -14.08
N LEU A 675 1.66 -20.72 -14.24
CA LEU A 675 1.51 -19.59 -15.17
C LEU A 675 2.33 -18.36 -14.78
N ARG A 676 2.63 -18.18 -13.50
CA ARG A 676 3.54 -17.11 -13.06
C ARG A 676 4.90 -17.14 -13.79
N LYS A 677 5.43 -18.35 -14.08
CA LYS A 677 6.71 -18.51 -14.79
C LYS A 677 6.63 -18.08 -16.26
N LYS A 678 5.42 -17.99 -16.80
CA LYS A 678 5.14 -17.52 -18.16
C LYS A 678 4.66 -16.06 -18.22
N ASN A 679 4.89 -15.28 -17.15
CA ASN A 679 4.44 -13.90 -17.01
C ASN A 679 2.92 -13.75 -17.22
N ALA A 680 2.14 -14.73 -16.76
CA ALA A 680 0.69 -14.73 -16.90
C ALA A 680 0.00 -14.65 -15.53
N VAL A 681 -0.94 -13.73 -15.41
CA VAL A 681 -1.72 -13.44 -14.22
C VAL A 681 -3.14 -13.97 -14.38
N VAL A 682 -3.56 -14.86 -13.50
CA VAL A 682 -4.96 -15.33 -13.44
C VAL A 682 -5.73 -14.41 -12.50
N LEU A 683 -6.84 -13.84 -12.99
CA LEU A 683 -7.77 -13.03 -12.22
C LEU A 683 -9.09 -13.79 -12.09
N LEU A 684 -9.31 -14.34 -10.90
CA LEU A 684 -10.54 -15.10 -10.58
C LEU A 684 -11.58 -14.13 -10.03
N ALA A 685 -12.71 -13.99 -10.72
CA ALA A 685 -13.83 -13.18 -10.26
C ALA A 685 -15.00 -14.07 -9.86
N THR A 686 -15.62 -13.81 -8.69
CA THR A 686 -16.74 -14.61 -8.20
C THR A 686 -17.72 -13.79 -7.37
N GLN A 687 -18.98 -14.13 -7.41
CA GLN A 687 -20.01 -13.61 -6.52
C GLN A 687 -20.42 -14.64 -5.44
N SER A 688 -20.11 -15.90 -5.64
CA SER A 688 -20.45 -16.96 -4.68
C SER A 688 -19.30 -17.23 -3.73
N MET A 689 -19.42 -16.71 -2.53
CA MET A 689 -18.45 -16.93 -1.45
C MET A 689 -18.56 -18.34 -0.88
N ALA A 690 -19.76 -18.91 -0.86
CA ALA A 690 -20.00 -20.25 -0.37
C ALA A 690 -19.29 -21.28 -1.25
N ASP A 691 -19.42 -21.18 -2.58
CA ASP A 691 -18.78 -22.11 -3.51
C ASP A 691 -17.24 -22.07 -3.43
N VAL A 692 -16.65 -20.89 -3.14
CA VAL A 692 -15.20 -20.79 -2.89
C VAL A 692 -14.82 -21.50 -1.59
N LYS A 693 -15.56 -21.30 -0.51
CA LYS A 693 -15.28 -21.90 0.81
C LYS A 693 -15.43 -23.41 0.77
N GLU A 694 -16.45 -23.90 0.08
CA GLU A 694 -16.76 -25.33 -0.03
C GLU A 694 -15.87 -26.06 -1.04
N SER A 695 -15.15 -25.34 -1.89
CA SER A 695 -14.24 -25.94 -2.85
C SER A 695 -13.06 -26.63 -2.15
N PRO A 696 -12.73 -27.89 -2.51
CA PRO A 696 -11.54 -28.57 -1.99
C PRO A 696 -10.22 -27.83 -2.20
N ILE A 697 -10.15 -26.91 -3.16
CA ILE A 697 -8.97 -26.10 -3.45
C ILE A 697 -9.07 -24.66 -2.90
N ALA A 698 -10.03 -24.36 -2.03
CA ALA A 698 -10.22 -23.03 -1.43
C ALA A 698 -8.94 -22.47 -0.80
N SER A 699 -8.27 -23.31 -0.01
CA SER A 699 -6.99 -22.95 0.63
C SER A 699 -5.91 -22.62 -0.41
N ALA A 700 -5.82 -23.41 -1.49
CA ALA A 700 -4.85 -23.17 -2.57
C ALA A 700 -5.13 -21.86 -3.30
N ILE A 701 -6.41 -21.54 -3.57
CA ILE A 701 -6.80 -20.27 -4.20
C ILE A 701 -6.40 -19.09 -3.30
N LEU A 702 -6.79 -19.13 -2.02
CA LEU A 702 -6.51 -18.05 -1.08
C LEU A 702 -5.01 -17.83 -0.82
N GLN A 703 -4.21 -18.90 -0.87
CA GLN A 703 -2.76 -18.81 -0.69
C GLN A 703 -2.02 -18.38 -1.96
N SER A 704 -2.49 -18.80 -3.13
CA SER A 704 -1.83 -18.50 -4.41
C SER A 704 -2.21 -17.14 -4.99
N THR A 705 -3.29 -16.51 -4.52
CA THR A 705 -3.69 -15.17 -4.94
C THR A 705 -3.03 -14.11 -4.07
N ALA A 706 -2.03 -13.43 -4.62
CA ALA A 706 -1.27 -12.40 -3.92
C ALA A 706 -2.12 -11.17 -3.60
N THR A 707 -3.01 -10.82 -4.51
CA THR A 707 -3.94 -9.70 -4.37
C THR A 707 -5.37 -10.22 -4.22
N LYS A 708 -6.07 -9.74 -3.19
CA LYS A 708 -7.50 -10.00 -3.00
C LYS A 708 -8.24 -8.67 -3.00
N ILE A 709 -9.32 -8.62 -3.75
CA ILE A 709 -10.15 -7.43 -3.91
C ILE A 709 -11.57 -7.79 -3.49
N TYR A 710 -12.03 -7.18 -2.42
CA TYR A 710 -13.37 -7.38 -1.90
C TYR A 710 -14.24 -6.17 -2.25
N LEU A 711 -15.41 -6.43 -2.82
CA LEU A 711 -16.39 -5.42 -3.12
C LEU A 711 -17.34 -5.19 -1.92
N PRO A 712 -17.98 -4.03 -1.84
CA PRO A 712 -18.93 -3.72 -0.77
C PRO A 712 -20.02 -4.77 -0.66
N ASN A 713 -20.34 -5.13 0.57
CA ASN A 713 -21.38 -6.10 0.89
C ASN A 713 -22.11 -5.69 2.18
N SER A 714 -23.33 -5.18 2.06
CA SER A 714 -24.15 -4.77 3.22
C SER A 714 -24.44 -5.92 4.18
N GLU A 715 -24.38 -7.17 3.70
CA GLU A 715 -24.62 -8.38 4.51
C GLU A 715 -23.33 -8.98 5.08
N ALA A 716 -22.19 -8.31 4.94
CA ALA A 716 -20.89 -8.83 5.39
C ALA A 716 -20.86 -9.17 6.89
N GLY A 717 -21.68 -8.49 7.72
CA GLY A 717 -21.83 -8.75 9.15
C GLY A 717 -22.70 -9.94 9.52
N ASN A 718 -23.48 -10.52 8.56
CA ASN A 718 -24.32 -11.68 8.83
C ASN A 718 -23.47 -12.92 9.09
N GLU A 719 -23.94 -13.81 9.99
CA GLU A 719 -23.16 -14.95 10.51
C GLU A 719 -22.45 -15.78 9.43
N GLY A 720 -23.15 -16.18 8.39
CA GLY A 720 -22.59 -17.00 7.30
C GLY A 720 -21.52 -16.26 6.46
N MET A 721 -21.78 -14.98 6.14
CA MET A 721 -20.85 -14.14 5.39
C MET A 721 -19.62 -13.78 6.22
N ARG A 722 -19.82 -13.47 7.49
CA ARG A 722 -18.77 -13.16 8.45
C ARG A 722 -17.77 -14.31 8.56
N GLN A 723 -18.28 -15.55 8.75
CA GLN A 723 -17.43 -16.74 8.82
C GLN A 723 -16.57 -16.95 7.56
N PHE A 724 -17.13 -16.62 6.39
CA PHE A 724 -16.33 -16.67 5.15
C PHE A 724 -15.20 -15.63 5.16
N TYR A 725 -15.52 -14.37 5.51
CA TYR A 725 -14.51 -13.31 5.53
C TYR A 725 -13.42 -13.58 6.57
N GLU A 726 -13.79 -14.10 7.74
CA GLU A 726 -12.83 -14.53 8.78
C GLU A 726 -11.96 -15.69 8.27
N TYR A 727 -12.54 -16.68 7.57
CA TYR A 727 -11.79 -17.75 6.92
C TYR A 727 -10.82 -17.23 5.86
N ALA A 728 -11.21 -16.19 5.12
CA ALA A 728 -10.35 -15.51 4.15
C ALA A 728 -9.29 -14.60 4.79
N GLY A 729 -9.27 -14.49 6.12
CA GLY A 729 -8.27 -13.76 6.90
C GLY A 729 -8.58 -12.27 7.11
N LEU A 730 -9.86 -11.88 7.03
CA LEU A 730 -10.30 -10.54 7.39
C LEU A 730 -10.64 -10.47 8.89
N ASN A 731 -10.32 -9.35 9.52
CA ASN A 731 -10.70 -9.08 10.91
C ASN A 731 -12.08 -8.37 10.99
N SER A 732 -12.59 -8.17 12.21
CA SER A 732 -13.90 -7.56 12.44
C SER A 732 -14.01 -6.15 11.86
N ARG A 733 -12.94 -5.34 11.92
CA ARG A 733 -12.92 -3.98 11.39
C ARG A 733 -12.97 -3.96 9.86
N GLU A 734 -12.29 -4.87 9.21
CA GLU A 734 -12.32 -5.03 7.75
C GLU A 734 -13.71 -5.42 7.26
N ILE A 735 -14.40 -6.29 8.00
CA ILE A 735 -15.79 -6.68 7.70
C ILE A 735 -16.74 -5.49 7.86
N GLU A 736 -16.58 -4.67 8.92
CA GLU A 736 -17.34 -3.43 9.09
C GLU A 736 -17.10 -2.43 7.95
N LEU A 737 -15.86 -2.30 7.48
CA LEU A 737 -15.52 -1.45 6.34
C LEU A 737 -16.26 -1.91 5.07
N LEU A 738 -16.29 -3.23 4.80
CA LEU A 738 -17.01 -3.79 3.66
C LEU A 738 -18.54 -3.57 3.78
N GLN A 739 -19.08 -3.67 4.99
CA GLN A 739 -20.50 -3.48 5.23
C GLN A 739 -20.95 -2.03 5.01
N SER A 740 -20.08 -1.07 5.35
CA SER A 740 -20.37 0.38 5.26
C SER A 740 -19.93 1.01 3.93
N ALA A 741 -19.20 0.29 3.09
CA ALA A 741 -18.67 0.79 1.84
C ALA A 741 -19.76 0.98 0.76
N THR A 742 -19.51 1.91 -0.16
CA THR A 742 -20.43 2.25 -1.25
C THR A 742 -20.24 1.32 -2.45
N PRO A 743 -21.26 0.53 -2.85
CA PRO A 743 -21.20 -0.31 -4.04
C PRO A 743 -20.86 0.48 -5.32
N LYS A 744 -20.17 -0.16 -6.27
CA LYS A 744 -19.72 0.41 -7.56
C LYS A 744 -18.70 1.55 -7.45
N ARG A 745 -18.27 1.89 -6.24
CA ARG A 745 -17.33 2.98 -5.96
C ARG A 745 -16.13 2.52 -5.17
N ASP A 746 -16.37 1.83 -4.04
CA ASP A 746 -15.35 1.48 -3.08
C ASP A 746 -14.92 0.01 -3.27
N TYR A 747 -13.64 -0.28 -3.06
CA TYR A 747 -13.03 -1.59 -3.22
C TYR A 747 -12.02 -1.79 -2.11
N TYR A 748 -12.09 -2.92 -1.42
CA TYR A 748 -11.17 -3.24 -0.34
C TYR A 748 -10.05 -4.14 -0.86
N ILE A 749 -8.84 -3.60 -0.91
CA ILE A 749 -7.64 -4.30 -1.39
C ILE A 749 -6.92 -4.93 -0.23
N VAL A 750 -6.56 -6.20 -0.38
CA VAL A 750 -5.74 -6.95 0.58
C VAL A 750 -4.51 -7.48 -0.14
N GLN A 751 -3.35 -7.01 0.26
CA GLN A 751 -2.04 -7.44 -0.19
C GLN A 751 -1.13 -7.65 1.03
N ARG A 752 -0.02 -8.36 0.86
CA ARG A 752 0.93 -8.61 1.95
C ARG A 752 1.47 -7.33 2.59
N LEU A 753 1.78 -6.32 1.77
CA LEU A 753 2.38 -5.06 2.22
C LEU A 753 1.36 -4.05 2.78
N GLY A 754 0.07 -4.25 2.55
CA GLY A 754 -0.95 -3.34 3.07
C GLY A 754 -2.37 -3.74 2.66
N ARG A 755 -3.32 -3.21 3.40
CA ARG A 755 -4.76 -3.47 3.23
C ARG A 755 -5.49 -2.15 3.28
N ARG A 756 -6.32 -1.85 2.25
CA ARG A 756 -6.96 -0.54 2.21
C ARG A 756 -8.22 -0.49 1.37
N MET A 757 -9.14 0.37 1.79
CA MET A 757 -10.29 0.79 0.98
C MET A 757 -9.84 1.85 -0.04
N ILE A 758 -10.15 1.61 -1.31
CA ILE A 758 -9.85 2.51 -2.44
C ILE A 758 -11.10 2.77 -3.26
N SER A 759 -11.06 3.78 -4.12
CA SER A 759 -12.15 4.09 -5.06
C SER A 759 -11.58 4.31 -6.46
N PHE A 760 -12.16 3.66 -7.46
CA PHE A 760 -11.68 3.81 -8.85
C PHE A 760 -12.16 5.09 -9.52
N ARG A 761 -13.28 5.68 -9.08
CA ARG A 761 -13.83 6.93 -9.60
C ARG A 761 -13.84 6.98 -11.14
N LEU A 762 -14.63 6.10 -11.75
CA LEU A 762 -14.70 6.02 -13.22
C LEU A 762 -15.49 7.18 -13.81
N GLY A 763 -14.98 7.75 -14.88
CA GLY A 763 -15.64 8.78 -15.65
C GLY A 763 -16.64 8.22 -16.68
N PRO A 764 -17.41 9.12 -17.34
CA PRO A 764 -18.43 8.71 -18.30
C PRO A 764 -17.86 8.00 -19.52
N VAL A 765 -16.66 8.36 -19.99
CA VAL A 765 -16.03 7.70 -21.15
C VAL A 765 -15.64 6.27 -20.79
N ALA A 766 -14.97 6.06 -19.67
CA ALA A 766 -14.63 4.72 -19.20
C ALA A 766 -15.91 3.86 -19.03
N LEU A 767 -16.95 4.40 -18.40
CA LEU A 767 -18.21 3.68 -18.19
C LEU A 767 -18.94 3.34 -19.50
N ALA A 768 -18.82 4.15 -20.55
CA ALA A 768 -19.40 3.87 -21.87
C ALA A 768 -18.83 2.61 -22.52
N PHE A 769 -17.56 2.24 -22.23
CA PHE A 769 -16.96 1.01 -22.76
C PHE A 769 -16.95 -0.14 -21.74
N LEU A 770 -16.82 0.16 -20.45
CA LEU A 770 -16.65 -0.85 -19.40
C LEU A 770 -17.97 -1.28 -18.74
N GLY A 771 -19.03 -0.49 -18.87
CA GLY A 771 -20.31 -0.72 -18.20
C GLY A 771 -21.42 -1.31 -19.09
N VAL A 772 -21.09 -1.70 -20.31
CA VAL A 772 -22.08 -2.08 -21.34
C VAL A 772 -22.11 -3.59 -21.51
N SER A 773 -23.24 -4.23 -21.14
CA SER A 773 -23.46 -5.69 -21.28
C SER A 773 -24.87 -6.03 -21.81
N GLY A 774 -25.79 -5.08 -21.81
CA GLY A 774 -27.19 -5.29 -22.21
C GLY A 774 -27.35 -5.57 -23.69
N GLN A 775 -28.35 -6.37 -24.05
CA GLN A 775 -28.66 -6.75 -25.46
C GLN A 775 -28.89 -5.52 -26.37
N LYS A 776 -29.58 -4.49 -25.87
CA LYS A 776 -29.81 -3.25 -26.62
C LYS A 776 -28.50 -2.49 -26.88
N ASP A 777 -27.64 -2.46 -25.91
CA ASP A 777 -26.33 -1.79 -26.00
C ASP A 777 -25.39 -2.51 -26.95
N ARG A 778 -25.39 -3.85 -26.91
CA ARG A 778 -24.63 -4.70 -27.87
C ARG A 778 -25.09 -4.44 -29.32
N ALA A 779 -26.39 -4.47 -29.57
CA ALA A 779 -26.93 -4.16 -30.91
C ALA A 779 -26.57 -2.76 -31.39
N ARG A 780 -26.49 -1.78 -30.47
CA ARG A 780 -26.05 -0.42 -30.79
C ARG A 780 -24.54 -0.38 -31.11
N ILE A 781 -23.72 -1.11 -30.36
CA ILE A 781 -22.29 -1.22 -30.65
C ILE A 781 -22.08 -1.86 -32.03
N ASP A 782 -22.80 -2.93 -32.35
CA ASP A 782 -22.70 -3.58 -33.66
C ASP A 782 -23.11 -2.66 -34.81
N ALA A 783 -24.16 -1.87 -34.63
CA ALA A 783 -24.57 -0.86 -35.59
C ALA A 783 -23.50 0.23 -35.81
N LEU A 784 -22.89 0.72 -34.71
CA LEU A 784 -21.80 1.70 -34.78
C LEU A 784 -20.54 1.11 -35.42
N ALA A 785 -20.20 -0.13 -35.10
CA ALA A 785 -19.05 -0.82 -35.70
C ALA A 785 -19.27 -1.08 -37.20
N ALA A 786 -20.49 -1.34 -37.64
CA ALA A 786 -20.82 -1.49 -39.05
C ALA A 786 -20.77 -0.14 -39.83
N GLU A 787 -21.11 0.97 -39.17
CA GLU A 787 -21.11 2.31 -39.76
C GLU A 787 -19.72 2.93 -39.82
N PHE A 788 -18.94 2.83 -38.75
CA PHE A 788 -17.66 3.54 -38.54
C PHE A 788 -16.42 2.62 -38.58
N GLY A 789 -16.59 1.29 -38.62
CA GLY A 789 -15.51 0.33 -38.49
C GLY A 789 -15.15 0.02 -37.04
N ASN A 790 -14.37 -1.03 -36.86
CA ASN A 790 -13.83 -1.40 -35.55
C ASN A 790 -12.52 -0.61 -35.29
N GLY A 791 -12.58 0.51 -34.62
CA GLY A 791 -11.36 1.27 -34.30
C GLY A 791 -11.62 2.73 -34.01
#